data_50b0843b4cb5a2d3a067b031834681da
#
_entry.id   50b0843b4cb5a2d3a067b031834681da
#
_cell.length_a   1.000
_cell.length_b   1.000
_cell.length_c   1.000
_cell.angle_alpha   90.00
_cell.angle_beta   90.00
_cell.angle_gamma   90.00
#
_symmetry.space_group_name_H-M   'P 1'
#
loop_
_entity.id
_entity.type
_entity.pdbx_description
1 polymer ?
#
loop_
_entity_poly.entity_id
_entity_poly.type
_entity_poly.pdbx_seq_one_letter_code
_entity_poly.pdbx_strand_id
1 'polypeptide(L)'
;MGGHIMKNIFKTTPDNCKTVILLYLFFLLTSAQQSYAQRITRQYNNVSFSEALKDINARQHKYTINFVYDELEDFKVTKSIRNQNVPNAIMQLIGFYPIRMTQVENNIMVECTHKTTYRYKGRIVDERGNAAEYATIALLSPIDSAIVGHGVSNENGYFVIPCNSRKVLARISYIGYKTVSRIYKNTEMGVIRLHPQTMIVKGVVVMGDRPQYKMLPGGMEVAIEHTLLSKMANTFEVLNLLPRVSVNGQSISIFGKGAPIVYINNKRVHDNNEIVNITPDNIKSISVITSPGAEYDAEVESVIRIRTKERRANGFSLRADAFGKYNKWMADYELISARYQTKKFEIANSLWTMGTHDGEDNNLITDIYLPDKHYHNNQKYMTELRNRYLSEYLSADYSLNDSNSVGGSYRYYGMLKGRINSVSRQDVLLNGVAQGSIDQNEVMKPFLSSHQADIYYVGKVGQVGVDFNATYYAVKNRRNDEGFESSKELGYQEIHSSNRQNSDMWAGKLVVNIPLWKGNMSVGTELSKTDSHGTFLNEEQLVPSTKTDIHERNIAGFAQYGLVLSKWTVGLGVRYENIVRDYLSDGVKQDDVSRKYNNFFPNLSVSCNKGNWYWQLNINEKIHRPSYRQLGNFMQYDNRFLYEGGNPTLQPEKVLNAEAMMIYKWLNVSIGYKYLKDVMEWTKYIYPGKEFAYNTSLNFNHKQLLYGSVNVSPRFGIFRPMWKINYSQQFFDTEKYGSSKALGKPLLSCSLDNNFALSETMGAAMNFYAATSNADGFLMHKSSYSVNLRFYKSFANRTWIIYLSANDILKTAKERWTMYGLGSGTKKDCYNYTRNVSLQVTYNFNAKRSKYKGTGAGNEEKSRL
;
A
#
# COMPACT_ATOMS: atom_id res chain seq x y z
N MET A 1 -28.26 -20.46 -14.38
CA MET A 1 -26.84 -20.84 -14.22
C MET A 1 -26.21 -20.47 -12.85
N GLY A 2 -26.81 -19.55 -12.05
CA GLY A 2 -26.27 -19.18 -10.73
C GLY A 2 -26.47 -20.19 -9.58
N GLY A 3 -27.43 -21.09 -9.67
CA GLY A 3 -27.75 -22.02 -8.58
C GLY A 3 -26.83 -23.25 -8.48
N HIS A 4 -26.16 -23.63 -9.54
CA HIS A 4 -25.25 -24.79 -9.54
C HIS A 4 -23.83 -24.45 -9.04
N ILE A 5 -23.39 -23.22 -9.24
CA ILE A 5 -22.07 -22.75 -8.75
C ILE A 5 -22.06 -22.60 -7.23
N MET A 6 -23.14 -22.09 -6.64
CA MET A 6 -23.27 -22.02 -5.18
C MET A 6 -23.32 -23.40 -4.49
N LYS A 7 -23.97 -24.39 -5.09
CA LYS A 7 -24.03 -25.76 -4.52
C LYS A 7 -22.66 -26.46 -4.47
N ASN A 8 -21.77 -26.18 -5.41
CA ASN A 8 -20.44 -26.79 -5.43
C ASN A 8 -19.45 -26.10 -4.49
N ILE A 9 -19.62 -24.79 -4.24
CA ILE A 9 -18.79 -24.06 -3.25
C ILE A 9 -19.07 -24.56 -1.83
N PHE A 10 -20.35 -24.89 -1.53
CA PHE A 10 -20.73 -25.41 -0.20
C PHE A 10 -20.32 -26.88 0.05
N LYS A 11 -20.00 -27.65 -1.00
CA LYS A 11 -19.60 -29.06 -0.81
C LYS A 11 -18.11 -29.28 -0.53
N THR A 12 -17.26 -28.27 -0.78
CA THR A 12 -15.79 -28.41 -0.65
C THR A 12 -15.17 -27.57 0.50
N THR A 13 -15.99 -26.81 1.25
CA THR A 13 -15.52 -26.02 2.38
C THR A 13 -15.68 -26.77 3.70
N PRO A 14 -14.69 -26.75 4.61
CA PRO A 14 -14.81 -27.31 5.95
C PRO A 14 -16.00 -26.68 6.73
N ASP A 15 -16.63 -27.44 7.60
CA ASP A 15 -17.85 -27.01 8.33
C ASP A 15 -17.68 -25.69 9.12
N ASN A 16 -16.48 -25.44 9.64
CA ASN A 16 -16.14 -24.17 10.28
C ASN A 16 -16.20 -22.96 9.35
N CYS A 17 -16.00 -23.13 8.04
CA CYS A 17 -16.09 -22.06 7.05
C CYS A 17 -17.55 -21.71 6.71
N LYS A 18 -18.44 -22.72 6.72
CA LYS A 18 -19.87 -22.52 6.51
C LYS A 18 -20.49 -21.68 7.61
N THR A 19 -20.05 -21.90 8.85
CA THR A 19 -20.54 -21.16 10.04
C THR A 19 -20.09 -19.70 10.01
N VAL A 20 -18.87 -19.42 9.56
CA VAL A 20 -18.36 -18.05 9.45
C VAL A 20 -19.04 -17.30 8.30
N ILE A 21 -19.30 -17.96 7.17
CA ILE A 21 -20.02 -17.36 6.04
C ILE A 21 -21.49 -17.09 6.41
N LEU A 22 -22.12 -17.98 7.14
CA LEU A 22 -23.49 -17.80 7.65
C LEU A 22 -23.59 -16.68 8.69
N LEU A 23 -22.63 -16.60 9.62
CA LEU A 23 -22.54 -15.49 10.59
C LEU A 23 -22.30 -14.15 9.90
N TYR A 24 -21.51 -14.14 8.84
CA TYR A 24 -21.24 -12.95 8.05
C TYR A 24 -22.46 -12.49 7.24
N LEU A 25 -23.17 -13.43 6.63
CA LEU A 25 -24.45 -13.18 5.96
C LEU A 25 -25.54 -12.73 6.96
N PHE A 26 -25.58 -13.32 8.15
CA PHE A 26 -26.51 -12.92 9.21
C PHE A 26 -26.21 -11.51 9.73
N PHE A 27 -24.92 -11.14 9.87
CA PHE A 27 -24.51 -9.79 10.28
C PHE A 27 -24.82 -8.73 9.19
N LEU A 28 -24.74 -9.11 7.91
CA LEU A 28 -25.15 -8.25 6.78
C LEU A 28 -26.68 -8.08 6.71
N LEU A 29 -27.43 -9.10 7.08
CA LEU A 29 -28.89 -9.06 7.07
C LEU A 29 -29.47 -8.31 8.29
N THR A 30 -28.77 -8.35 9.45
CA THR A 30 -29.23 -7.64 10.67
C THR A 30 -28.92 -6.14 10.64
N SER A 31 -27.97 -5.68 9.82
CA SER A 31 -27.70 -4.24 9.62
C SER A 31 -28.75 -3.52 8.78
N ALA A 32 -29.75 -4.24 8.25
CA ALA A 32 -30.84 -3.69 7.42
C ALA A 32 -32.12 -3.39 8.18
N GLN A 33 -32.16 -3.48 9.52
CA GLN A 33 -33.30 -2.98 10.28
C GLN A 33 -33.31 -1.46 10.28
N GLN A 34 -33.89 -0.88 9.24
CA GLN A 34 -34.30 0.52 9.24
C GLN A 34 -35.42 0.68 10.23
N SER A 35 -35.11 1.33 11.36
CA SER A 35 -36.15 1.95 12.21
C SER A 35 -36.97 2.89 11.34
N TYR A 36 -38.28 2.65 11.19
CA TYR A 36 -39.18 3.58 10.52
C TYR A 36 -39.30 4.86 11.37
N ALA A 37 -38.34 5.75 11.26
CA ALA A 37 -38.47 7.10 11.79
C ALA A 37 -39.41 7.89 10.89
N GLN A 38 -40.41 8.53 11.50
CA GLN A 38 -41.33 9.42 10.80
C GLN A 38 -40.57 10.44 9.97
N ARG A 39 -40.84 10.48 8.65
CA ARG A 39 -40.04 11.29 7.72
C ARG A 39 -40.83 12.49 7.23
N ILE A 40 -40.21 13.66 7.18
CA ILE A 40 -40.79 14.93 6.77
C ILE A 40 -40.52 15.15 5.27
N THR A 41 -41.59 15.44 4.53
CA THR A 41 -41.51 15.96 3.16
C THR A 41 -42.33 17.23 3.11
N ARG A 42 -41.73 18.38 2.88
CA ARG A 42 -42.36 19.68 2.88
C ARG A 42 -41.60 20.72 2.08
N GLN A 43 -42.32 21.66 1.49
CA GLN A 43 -41.75 22.80 0.82
C GLN A 43 -42.16 24.07 1.56
N TYR A 44 -41.20 24.85 2.03
CA TYR A 44 -41.37 26.15 2.61
C TYR A 44 -40.94 27.23 1.60
N ASN A 45 -41.69 28.33 1.51
CA ASN A 45 -41.35 29.43 0.67
C ASN A 45 -41.57 30.76 1.40
N ASN A 46 -40.46 31.39 1.79
CA ASN A 46 -40.42 32.64 2.54
C ASN A 46 -41.25 32.63 3.84
N VAL A 47 -41.32 31.49 4.52
CA VAL A 47 -42.03 31.30 5.77
C VAL A 47 -41.11 31.63 6.95
N SER A 48 -41.65 32.16 8.08
CA SER A 48 -40.79 32.35 9.25
C SER A 48 -40.26 31.03 9.78
N PHE A 49 -39.07 31.05 10.39
CA PHE A 49 -38.48 29.85 10.96
C PHE A 49 -39.36 29.27 12.08
N SER A 50 -39.94 30.14 12.88
CA SER A 50 -40.88 29.77 13.93
C SER A 50 -42.13 29.03 13.40
N GLU A 51 -42.72 29.50 12.30
CA GLU A 51 -43.85 28.86 11.63
C GLU A 51 -43.43 27.51 11.01
N ALA A 52 -42.24 27.44 10.41
CA ALA A 52 -41.74 26.19 9.87
C ALA A 52 -41.52 25.12 10.95
N LEU A 53 -40.99 25.51 12.13
CA LEU A 53 -40.84 24.60 13.26
C LEU A 53 -42.19 24.14 13.81
N LYS A 54 -43.18 25.04 13.88
CA LYS A 54 -44.55 24.76 14.31
C LYS A 54 -45.22 23.76 13.35
N ASP A 55 -45.06 23.91 12.03
CA ASP A 55 -45.57 22.97 11.02
C ASP A 55 -44.87 21.57 11.15
N ILE A 56 -43.58 21.50 11.37
CA ILE A 56 -42.88 20.25 11.64
C ILE A 56 -43.35 19.60 12.92
N ASN A 57 -43.49 20.36 13.99
CA ASN A 57 -43.93 19.87 15.30
C ASN A 57 -45.36 19.29 15.23
N ALA A 58 -46.26 19.92 14.47
CA ALA A 58 -47.66 19.43 14.28
C ALA A 58 -47.73 18.13 13.47
N ARG A 59 -46.68 17.77 12.71
CA ARG A 59 -46.67 16.61 11.79
C ARG A 59 -45.91 15.40 12.27
N GLN A 60 -45.38 15.45 13.47
CA GLN A 60 -44.58 14.39 14.06
C GLN A 60 -44.95 14.20 15.52
N HIS A 61 -44.75 12.99 16.06
CA HIS A 61 -45.11 12.65 17.44
C HIS A 61 -43.94 12.08 18.25
N LYS A 62 -42.77 11.95 17.60
CA LYS A 62 -41.59 11.35 18.24
C LYS A 62 -40.79 12.34 19.07
N TYR A 63 -40.71 13.60 18.63
CA TYR A 63 -39.89 14.61 19.27
C TYR A 63 -40.73 15.74 19.84
N THR A 64 -40.31 16.30 20.97
CA THR A 64 -40.80 17.56 21.49
C THR A 64 -39.86 18.68 21.04
N ILE A 65 -40.35 19.58 20.18
CA ILE A 65 -39.55 20.67 19.64
C ILE A 65 -39.85 21.94 20.45
N ASN A 66 -38.84 22.40 21.21
CA ASN A 66 -38.91 23.58 22.06
C ASN A 66 -38.18 24.74 21.40
N PHE A 67 -38.82 25.89 21.27
CA PHE A 67 -38.23 27.11 20.76
C PHE A 67 -38.99 28.36 21.25
N VAL A 68 -38.33 29.52 21.25
CA VAL A 68 -38.96 30.77 21.53
C VAL A 68 -39.39 31.42 20.22
N TYR A 69 -40.70 31.62 20.07
CA TYR A 69 -41.30 32.07 18.80
C TYR A 69 -40.70 33.36 18.30
N ASP A 70 -40.67 34.40 19.17
CA ASP A 70 -40.20 35.78 18.85
C ASP A 70 -38.68 35.83 18.55
N GLU A 71 -37.91 34.87 19.06
CA GLU A 71 -36.46 34.80 18.77
C GLU A 71 -36.17 34.36 17.34
N LEU A 72 -37.07 33.58 16.73
CA LEU A 72 -36.87 32.93 15.46
C LEU A 72 -37.79 33.47 14.36
N GLU A 73 -38.71 34.37 14.64
CA GLU A 73 -39.72 34.87 13.71
C GLU A 73 -39.12 35.68 12.53
N ASP A 74 -38.06 36.43 12.78
CA ASP A 74 -37.41 37.25 11.79
C ASP A 74 -36.66 36.44 10.70
N PHE A 75 -36.26 35.22 11.05
CA PHE A 75 -35.55 34.33 10.10
C PHE A 75 -36.52 33.73 9.09
N LYS A 76 -36.33 33.98 7.80
CA LYS A 76 -37.21 33.48 6.73
C LYS A 76 -36.58 32.31 6.01
N VAL A 77 -37.31 31.22 5.87
CA VAL A 77 -36.84 29.98 5.24
C VAL A 77 -37.56 29.70 3.92
N THR A 78 -36.77 29.34 2.92
CA THR A 78 -37.24 28.81 1.65
C THR A 78 -36.46 27.54 1.37
N LYS A 79 -37.14 26.38 1.55
CA LYS A 79 -36.47 25.08 1.45
C LYS A 79 -37.45 23.98 1.07
N SER A 80 -37.00 23.06 0.22
CA SER A 80 -37.69 21.83 -0.08
C SER A 80 -37.05 20.68 0.69
N ILE A 81 -37.76 20.18 1.70
CA ILE A 81 -37.37 19.01 2.49
C ILE A 81 -38.02 17.79 1.86
N ARG A 82 -37.22 16.77 1.53
CA ARG A 82 -37.73 15.53 0.93
C ARG A 82 -37.25 14.33 1.76
N ASN A 83 -38.21 13.61 2.30
CA ASN A 83 -37.99 12.33 2.97
C ASN A 83 -36.91 12.37 4.07
N GLN A 84 -36.91 13.41 4.93
CA GLN A 84 -35.92 13.62 6.00
C GLN A 84 -36.47 13.22 7.37
N ASN A 85 -35.62 12.74 8.29
CA ASN A 85 -36.00 12.64 9.70
C ASN A 85 -36.09 14.05 10.31
N VAL A 86 -36.82 14.16 11.45
CA VAL A 86 -37.12 15.45 12.07
C VAL A 86 -35.87 16.27 12.42
N PRO A 87 -34.83 15.73 13.09
CA PRO A 87 -33.60 16.48 13.33
C PRO A 87 -32.91 16.98 12.06
N ASN A 88 -32.82 16.14 11.03
CA ASN A 88 -32.21 16.54 9.75
C ASN A 88 -33.05 17.57 9.00
N ALA A 89 -34.39 17.50 9.11
CA ALA A 89 -35.29 18.49 8.52
C ALA A 89 -35.04 19.87 9.20
N ILE A 90 -34.96 19.92 10.51
CA ILE A 90 -34.64 21.14 11.26
C ILE A 90 -33.24 21.66 10.91
N MET A 91 -32.22 20.78 10.84
CA MET A 91 -30.86 21.17 10.46
C MET A 91 -30.79 21.77 9.05
N GLN A 92 -31.58 21.25 8.11
CA GLN A 92 -31.67 21.82 6.77
C GLN A 92 -32.32 23.20 6.75
N LEU A 93 -33.29 23.45 7.63
CA LEU A 93 -33.93 24.77 7.78
C LEU A 93 -32.98 25.79 8.44
N ILE A 94 -32.18 25.36 9.40
CA ILE A 94 -31.18 26.22 10.08
C ILE A 94 -30.23 26.81 9.04
N GLY A 95 -29.71 26.00 8.14
CA GLY A 95 -28.79 26.44 7.07
C GLY A 95 -27.61 27.23 7.65
N PHE A 96 -27.50 28.50 7.26
CA PHE A 96 -26.43 29.41 7.70
C PHE A 96 -26.89 30.44 8.76
N TYR A 97 -28.10 30.32 9.26
CA TYR A 97 -28.59 31.21 10.32
C TYR A 97 -27.86 30.93 11.66
N PRO A 98 -27.67 31.95 12.49
CA PRO A 98 -27.08 31.80 13.81
C PRO A 98 -28.08 31.16 14.81
N ILE A 99 -28.54 29.98 14.41
CA ILE A 99 -29.50 29.15 15.16
C ILE A 99 -28.85 27.84 15.49
N ARG A 100 -28.98 27.36 16.70
CA ARG A 100 -28.47 26.09 17.18
C ARG A 100 -29.62 25.15 17.51
N MET A 101 -29.49 23.92 17.09
CA MET A 101 -30.32 22.82 17.54
C MET A 101 -29.52 21.95 18.51
N THR A 102 -30.09 21.68 19.67
CA THR A 102 -29.57 20.71 20.64
C THR A 102 -30.61 19.63 20.83
N GLN A 103 -30.21 18.36 20.70
CA GLN A 103 -31.08 17.22 20.91
C GLN A 103 -30.59 16.40 22.10
N VAL A 104 -31.50 16.13 23.05
CA VAL A 104 -31.29 15.22 24.16
C VAL A 104 -32.48 14.23 24.11
N GLU A 105 -32.19 12.98 23.77
CA GLU A 105 -33.21 11.93 23.54
C GLU A 105 -34.29 12.38 22.52
N ASN A 106 -35.55 12.52 22.97
CA ASN A 106 -36.67 12.96 22.15
C ASN A 106 -36.98 14.46 22.28
N ASN A 107 -36.20 15.22 23.06
CA ASN A 107 -36.35 16.66 23.17
C ASN A 107 -35.37 17.39 22.24
N ILE A 108 -35.89 18.25 21.40
CA ILE A 108 -35.12 19.11 20.49
C ILE A 108 -35.33 20.56 20.96
N MET A 109 -34.23 21.25 21.26
CA MET A 109 -34.25 22.66 21.56
C MET A 109 -33.64 23.42 20.39
N VAL A 110 -34.32 24.47 19.94
CA VAL A 110 -33.88 25.34 18.84
C VAL A 110 -33.87 26.78 19.36
N GLU A 111 -32.67 27.38 19.38
CA GLU A 111 -32.46 28.71 19.96
C GLU A 111 -31.52 29.56 19.08
N CYS A 112 -31.69 30.85 19.10
CA CYS A 112 -30.72 31.78 18.52
C CYS A 112 -29.41 31.77 19.34
N THR A 113 -28.26 31.56 18.70
CA THR A 113 -26.96 31.47 19.37
C THR A 113 -26.47 32.80 19.90
N HIS A 114 -27.03 33.94 19.41
CA HIS A 114 -26.63 35.29 19.78
C HIS A 114 -27.84 36.06 20.33
N LYS A 115 -27.92 36.20 21.64
CA LYS A 115 -28.88 37.11 22.29
C LYS A 115 -28.32 38.53 22.22
N THR A 116 -28.74 39.27 21.20
CA THR A 116 -28.22 40.64 20.95
C THR A 116 -29.34 41.65 20.93
N THR A 117 -28.97 42.95 21.21
CA THR A 117 -29.93 44.02 21.29
C THR A 117 -30.52 44.41 19.94
N TYR A 118 -29.77 44.26 18.87
CA TYR A 118 -30.19 44.68 17.53
C TYR A 118 -30.15 43.49 16.54
N ARG A 119 -31.09 43.46 15.60
CA ARG A 119 -31.11 42.50 14.51
C ARG A 119 -31.14 43.25 13.18
N TYR A 120 -30.00 43.26 12.47
CA TYR A 120 -29.88 43.87 11.14
C TYR A 120 -30.48 42.95 10.09
N LYS A 121 -31.49 43.45 9.38
CA LYS A 121 -32.20 42.67 8.33
C LYS A 121 -32.33 43.44 7.02
N GLY A 122 -32.37 42.72 5.92
CA GLY A 122 -32.48 43.30 4.58
C GLY A 122 -32.57 42.22 3.52
N ARG A 123 -32.61 42.66 2.25
CA ARG A 123 -32.66 41.79 1.10
C ARG A 123 -31.55 42.16 0.08
N ILE A 124 -30.81 41.18 -0.40
CA ILE A 124 -29.75 41.37 -1.39
C ILE A 124 -30.23 40.87 -2.73
N VAL A 125 -30.07 41.71 -3.77
CA VAL A 125 -30.50 41.39 -5.12
C VAL A 125 -29.42 41.79 -6.14
N ASP A 126 -29.44 41.17 -7.33
CA ASP A 126 -28.63 41.56 -8.46
C ASP A 126 -29.20 42.81 -9.14
N GLU A 127 -28.59 43.27 -10.23
CA GLU A 127 -29.06 44.43 -11.02
C GLU A 127 -30.46 44.25 -11.62
N ARG A 128 -30.85 42.99 -11.88
CA ARG A 128 -32.15 42.64 -12.51
C ARG A 128 -33.23 42.41 -11.43
N GLY A 129 -32.88 42.51 -10.15
CA GLY A 129 -33.79 42.27 -9.03
C GLY A 129 -33.94 40.83 -8.61
N ASN A 130 -33.13 39.90 -9.18
CA ASN A 130 -33.12 38.52 -8.72
C ASN A 130 -32.42 38.43 -7.37
N ALA A 131 -32.83 37.46 -6.56
CA ALA A 131 -32.23 37.21 -5.26
C ALA A 131 -30.75 36.84 -5.37
N ALA A 132 -29.87 37.43 -4.56
CA ALA A 132 -28.51 37.02 -4.41
C ALA A 132 -28.46 35.98 -3.26
N GLU A 133 -28.52 34.71 -3.62
CA GLU A 133 -28.51 33.58 -2.68
C GLU A 133 -27.13 33.42 -2.04
N TYR A 134 -27.08 33.27 -0.73
CA TYR A 134 -25.83 33.00 0.01
C TYR A 134 -24.75 34.09 -0.13
N ALA A 135 -25.13 35.33 -0.37
CA ALA A 135 -24.22 36.46 -0.32
C ALA A 135 -23.70 36.63 1.12
N THR A 136 -22.41 36.85 1.27
CA THR A 136 -21.78 37.01 2.61
C THR A 136 -21.93 38.44 3.10
N ILE A 137 -22.39 38.63 4.33
CA ILE A 137 -22.54 39.91 4.99
C ILE A 137 -21.68 39.92 6.27
N ALA A 138 -20.77 40.88 6.39
CA ALA A 138 -20.01 41.16 7.59
C ALA A 138 -20.41 42.56 8.12
N LEU A 139 -20.85 42.62 9.35
CA LEU A 139 -21.08 43.85 10.10
C LEU A 139 -19.84 44.19 10.90
N LEU A 140 -19.24 45.34 10.61
CA LEU A 140 -17.99 45.80 11.21
C LEU A 140 -18.26 47.02 12.11
N SER A 141 -17.49 47.15 13.15
CA SER A 141 -17.46 48.41 13.92
C SER A 141 -16.89 49.53 13.05
N PRO A 142 -17.57 50.71 12.97
CA PRO A 142 -17.05 51.80 12.16
C PRO A 142 -15.79 52.47 12.74
N ILE A 143 -15.38 52.12 13.95
CA ILE A 143 -14.25 52.75 14.68
C ILE A 143 -12.95 51.98 14.37
N ASP A 144 -12.95 50.65 14.54
CA ASP A 144 -11.77 49.78 14.45
C ASP A 144 -11.87 48.68 13.40
N SER A 145 -12.98 48.64 12.66
CA SER A 145 -13.26 47.59 11.68
C SER A 145 -13.31 46.15 12.23
N ALA A 146 -13.45 45.99 13.53
CA ALA A 146 -13.68 44.69 14.15
C ALA A 146 -15.04 44.09 13.71
N ILE A 147 -15.13 42.80 13.49
CA ILE A 147 -16.37 42.11 13.15
C ILE A 147 -17.27 42.05 14.37
N VAL A 148 -18.44 42.70 14.30
CA VAL A 148 -19.46 42.75 15.38
C VAL A 148 -20.69 41.90 15.06
N GLY A 149 -20.79 41.34 13.82
CA GLY A 149 -21.79 40.41 13.42
C GLY A 149 -21.51 39.91 12.00
N HIS A 150 -21.97 38.71 11.64
CA HIS A 150 -21.83 38.19 10.31
C HIS A 150 -22.93 37.17 9.99
N GLY A 151 -23.17 36.96 8.71
CA GLY A 151 -24.15 35.98 8.21
C GLY A 151 -24.17 35.94 6.69
N VAL A 152 -25.12 35.18 6.14
CA VAL A 152 -25.36 35.04 4.70
C VAL A 152 -26.84 35.22 4.39
N SER A 153 -27.15 35.65 3.16
CA SER A 153 -28.53 35.71 2.66
C SER A 153 -29.07 34.32 2.36
N ASN A 154 -30.39 34.14 2.49
CA ASN A 154 -31.07 32.90 2.12
C ASN A 154 -31.36 32.83 0.60
N GLU A 155 -32.08 31.80 0.16
CA GLU A 155 -32.43 31.53 -1.25
C GLU A 155 -33.26 32.67 -1.90
N ASN A 156 -33.93 33.48 -1.11
CA ASN A 156 -34.69 34.67 -1.56
C ASN A 156 -33.93 35.99 -1.40
N GLY A 157 -32.65 35.92 -1.01
CA GLY A 157 -31.77 37.06 -0.79
C GLY A 157 -31.96 37.75 0.59
N TYR A 158 -32.85 37.26 1.46
CA TYR A 158 -33.06 37.87 2.78
C TYR A 158 -31.98 37.42 3.75
N PHE A 159 -31.65 38.34 4.69
CA PHE A 159 -30.72 38.05 5.79
C PHE A 159 -31.20 38.68 7.09
N VAL A 160 -30.83 38.07 8.22
CA VAL A 160 -30.98 38.60 9.57
C VAL A 160 -29.68 38.33 10.30
N ILE A 161 -29.07 39.39 10.84
CA ILE A 161 -27.79 39.32 11.57
C ILE A 161 -27.92 39.95 12.92
N PRO A 162 -27.81 39.17 14.01
CA PRO A 162 -27.76 39.68 15.38
C PRO A 162 -26.49 40.51 15.62
N CYS A 163 -26.62 41.64 16.33
CA CYS A 163 -25.51 42.54 16.60
C CYS A 163 -25.77 43.37 17.85
N ASN A 164 -24.74 43.68 18.64
CA ASN A 164 -24.84 44.54 19.83
C ASN A 164 -24.53 46.02 19.54
N SER A 165 -24.17 46.36 18.33
CA SER A 165 -23.82 47.71 17.90
C SER A 165 -24.97 48.39 17.18
N ARG A 166 -25.36 49.63 17.61
CA ARG A 166 -26.41 50.43 16.95
C ARG A 166 -25.94 51.03 15.60
N LYS A 167 -24.65 51.14 15.37
CA LYS A 167 -24.07 51.67 14.12
C LYS A 167 -23.04 50.70 13.61
N VAL A 168 -23.20 50.22 12.36
CA VAL A 168 -22.32 49.23 11.74
C VAL A 168 -21.89 49.65 10.34
N LEU A 169 -20.68 49.27 9.96
CA LEU A 169 -20.21 49.24 8.56
C LEU A 169 -20.52 47.85 7.98
N ALA A 170 -21.55 47.74 7.16
CA ALA A 170 -21.87 46.50 6.51
C ALA A 170 -21.01 46.32 5.26
N ARG A 171 -20.28 45.20 5.19
CA ARG A 171 -19.54 44.77 4.00
C ARG A 171 -20.23 43.52 3.43
N ILE A 172 -20.73 43.66 2.20
CA ILE A 172 -21.52 42.64 1.53
C ILE A 172 -20.74 42.17 0.31
N SER A 173 -20.43 40.89 0.22
CA SER A 173 -19.69 40.27 -0.87
C SER A 173 -20.46 39.10 -1.47
N TYR A 174 -20.43 39.03 -2.81
CA TYR A 174 -21.03 37.94 -3.55
C TYR A 174 -20.17 37.63 -4.79
N ILE A 175 -20.02 36.35 -5.12
CA ILE A 175 -19.11 35.91 -6.18
C ILE A 175 -19.58 36.51 -7.53
N GLY A 176 -18.64 37.15 -8.24
CA GLY A 176 -18.94 37.82 -9.51
C GLY A 176 -19.46 39.23 -9.37
N TYR A 177 -19.60 39.79 -8.17
CA TYR A 177 -20.14 41.13 -7.93
C TYR A 177 -19.15 41.98 -7.12
N LYS A 178 -19.25 43.30 -7.30
CA LYS A 178 -18.45 44.28 -6.53
C LYS A 178 -18.93 44.32 -5.10
N THR A 179 -17.98 44.21 -4.19
CA THR A 179 -18.24 44.30 -2.74
C THR A 179 -18.88 45.64 -2.41
N VAL A 180 -20.04 45.63 -1.74
CA VAL A 180 -20.71 46.82 -1.22
C VAL A 180 -20.28 47.03 0.23
N SER A 181 -19.82 48.27 0.52
CA SER A 181 -19.49 48.70 1.90
C SER A 181 -20.24 49.96 2.25
N ARG A 182 -21.13 49.90 3.25
CA ARG A 182 -22.00 51.06 3.64
C ARG A 182 -22.24 51.05 5.16
N ILE A 183 -22.31 52.27 5.72
CA ILE A 183 -22.63 52.47 7.15
C ILE A 183 -24.15 52.50 7.31
N TYR A 184 -24.65 51.71 8.24
CA TYR A 184 -26.06 51.67 8.65
C TYR A 184 -26.21 52.07 10.12
N LYS A 185 -27.25 52.88 10.39
CA LYS A 185 -27.67 53.33 11.76
C LYS A 185 -29.00 52.67 12.15
N ASN A 186 -29.75 52.18 11.16
CA ASN A 186 -31.03 51.48 11.33
C ASN A 186 -30.86 50.01 11.13
N THR A 187 -31.58 49.20 11.86
CA THR A 187 -31.59 47.75 11.74
C THR A 187 -32.24 47.22 10.45
N GLU A 188 -33.18 48.01 9.88
CA GLU A 188 -33.76 47.76 8.54
C GLU A 188 -32.81 48.32 7.46
N MET A 189 -32.09 47.45 6.77
CA MET A 189 -31.11 47.83 5.75
C MET A 189 -31.73 47.97 4.35
N GLY A 190 -32.99 47.53 4.20
CA GLY A 190 -33.75 47.59 2.94
C GLY A 190 -33.21 46.63 1.85
N VAL A 191 -33.46 46.98 0.60
CA VAL A 191 -32.99 46.21 -0.56
C VAL A 191 -31.60 46.71 -0.98
N ILE A 192 -30.63 45.84 -1.01
CA ILE A 192 -29.24 46.14 -1.37
C ILE A 192 -28.97 45.50 -2.74
N ARG A 193 -28.67 46.39 -3.73
CA ARG A 193 -28.37 45.94 -5.11
C ARG A 193 -26.86 45.74 -5.29
N LEU A 194 -26.48 44.59 -5.85
CA LEU A 194 -25.12 44.29 -6.23
C LEU A 194 -24.87 44.54 -7.69
N HIS A 195 -23.68 45.06 -8.02
CA HIS A 195 -23.27 45.33 -9.40
C HIS A 195 -22.24 44.28 -9.84
N PRO A 196 -22.36 43.67 -11.02
CA PRO A 196 -21.40 42.70 -11.53
C PRO A 196 -19.99 43.24 -11.58
N GLN A 197 -19.03 42.42 -11.29
CA GLN A 197 -17.62 42.69 -11.46
C GLN A 197 -17.00 41.50 -12.21
N THR A 198 -16.45 41.78 -13.40
CA THR A 198 -15.74 40.77 -14.18
C THR A 198 -14.47 40.37 -13.39
N MET A 199 -14.56 39.36 -12.59
CA MET A 199 -13.40 38.67 -12.04
C MET A 199 -13.15 37.43 -12.90
N ILE A 200 -11.94 37.28 -13.42
CA ILE A 200 -11.45 35.98 -13.91
C ILE A 200 -11.19 35.11 -12.68
N VAL A 201 -12.22 34.46 -12.18
CA VAL A 201 -12.09 33.43 -11.16
C VAL A 201 -11.49 32.22 -11.84
N LYS A 202 -10.25 31.87 -11.48
CA LYS A 202 -9.75 30.52 -11.75
C LYS A 202 -10.77 29.55 -11.16
N GLY A 203 -11.43 28.79 -12.05
CA GLY A 203 -12.59 27.97 -11.72
C GLY A 203 -12.37 27.13 -10.46
N VAL A 204 -13.25 27.24 -9.50
CA VAL A 204 -13.39 26.29 -8.41
C VAL A 204 -13.95 25.01 -9.02
N VAL A 205 -13.07 24.05 -9.31
CA VAL A 205 -13.48 22.70 -9.67
C VAL A 205 -14.11 22.09 -8.41
N VAL A 206 -15.42 21.97 -8.38
CA VAL A 206 -16.14 21.15 -7.40
C VAL A 206 -15.74 19.71 -7.71
N MET A 207 -14.78 19.21 -6.97
CA MET A 207 -14.33 17.81 -7.10
C MET A 207 -15.34 16.93 -6.41
N GLY A 208 -15.95 16.04 -7.17
CA GLY A 208 -16.85 15.02 -6.61
C GLY A 208 -16.12 14.08 -5.64
N ASP A 209 -16.85 13.55 -4.67
CA ASP A 209 -16.38 12.65 -3.62
C ASP A 209 -15.80 11.30 -4.08
N ARG A 210 -15.59 11.10 -5.37
CA ARG A 210 -15.07 9.85 -5.96
C ARG A 210 -13.62 10.01 -6.40
N PRO A 211 -12.76 8.99 -6.17
CA PRO A 211 -11.42 8.98 -6.74
C PRO A 211 -11.49 9.20 -8.24
N GLN A 212 -10.78 10.22 -8.73
CA GLN A 212 -10.63 10.43 -10.16
C GLN A 212 -9.45 9.59 -10.65
N TYR A 213 -9.72 8.77 -11.66
CA TYR A 213 -8.71 7.98 -12.33
C TYR A 213 -8.20 8.70 -13.58
N LYS A 214 -6.89 8.74 -13.74
CA LYS A 214 -6.23 9.21 -14.96
C LYS A 214 -5.33 8.07 -15.46
N MET A 215 -5.53 7.67 -16.72
CA MET A 215 -4.66 6.65 -17.31
C MET A 215 -3.29 7.24 -17.63
N LEU A 216 -2.27 6.44 -17.32
CA LEU A 216 -0.87 6.68 -17.65
C LEU A 216 -0.38 5.55 -18.57
N PRO A 217 0.68 5.75 -19.36
CA PRO A 217 1.32 4.61 -20.03
C PRO A 217 1.69 3.54 -19.00
N GLY A 218 1.17 2.32 -19.19
CA GLY A 218 1.42 1.19 -18.31
C GLY A 218 0.71 1.18 -16.95
N GLY A 219 -0.20 2.14 -16.66
CA GLY A 219 -0.85 2.18 -15.35
C GLY A 219 -1.93 3.24 -15.22
N MET A 220 -2.26 3.57 -13.97
CA MET A 220 -3.26 4.57 -13.63
C MET A 220 -2.78 5.47 -12.49
N GLU A 221 -3.20 6.72 -12.50
CA GLU A 221 -3.06 7.66 -11.39
C GLU A 221 -4.42 7.84 -10.71
N VAL A 222 -4.44 7.77 -9.40
CA VAL A 222 -5.62 7.96 -8.55
C VAL A 222 -5.44 9.24 -7.75
N ALA A 223 -6.35 10.20 -7.92
CA ALA A 223 -6.37 11.42 -7.12
C ALA A 223 -6.75 11.07 -5.68
N ILE A 224 -5.95 11.52 -4.72
CA ILE A 224 -6.19 11.33 -3.28
C ILE A 224 -6.66 12.63 -2.64
N GLU A 225 -6.05 13.75 -3.06
CA GLU A 225 -6.41 15.08 -2.59
C GLU A 225 -7.88 15.38 -2.85
N HIS A 226 -8.55 16.02 -1.88
CA HIS A 226 -9.99 16.33 -1.90
C HIS A 226 -10.92 15.12 -2.05
N THR A 227 -10.40 13.90 -1.85
CA THR A 227 -11.19 12.67 -1.78
C THR A 227 -11.21 12.14 -0.35
N LEU A 228 -12.12 11.20 -0.10
CA LEU A 228 -12.19 10.53 1.19
C LEU A 228 -10.96 9.66 1.50
N LEU A 229 -10.18 9.27 0.49
CA LEU A 229 -8.92 8.57 0.70
C LEU A 229 -7.91 9.43 1.47
N SER A 230 -7.96 10.75 1.34
CA SER A 230 -7.15 11.67 2.14
C SER A 230 -7.50 11.68 3.63
N LYS A 231 -8.66 11.15 4.01
CA LYS A 231 -9.15 11.07 5.39
C LYS A 231 -8.88 9.71 6.05
N MET A 232 -8.22 8.78 5.33
CA MET A 232 -7.82 7.48 5.90
C MET A 232 -6.78 7.69 7.01
N ALA A 233 -6.61 6.69 7.82
CA ALA A 233 -5.76 6.80 8.99
C ALA A 233 -4.27 6.86 8.64
N ASN A 234 -3.81 6.02 7.72
CA ASN A 234 -2.43 6.00 7.22
C ASN A 234 -2.37 5.69 5.72
N THR A 235 -1.17 5.83 5.16
CA THR A 235 -0.93 5.63 3.73
C THR A 235 -1.11 4.17 3.29
N PHE A 236 -0.84 3.18 4.15
CA PHE A 236 -1.07 1.77 3.81
C PHE A 236 -2.55 1.45 3.65
N GLU A 237 -3.43 2.09 4.41
CA GLU A 237 -4.88 1.97 4.20
C GLU A 237 -5.31 2.59 2.87
N VAL A 238 -4.75 3.75 2.52
CA VAL A 238 -5.00 4.34 1.20
C VAL A 238 -4.56 3.39 0.10
N LEU A 239 -3.35 2.81 0.20
CA LEU A 239 -2.82 1.86 -0.77
C LEU A 239 -3.70 0.62 -0.88
N ASN A 240 -4.15 0.06 0.24
CA ASN A 240 -5.02 -1.13 0.24
C ASN A 240 -6.39 -0.89 -0.42
N LEU A 241 -6.84 0.38 -0.44
CA LEU A 241 -8.08 0.80 -1.11
C LEU A 241 -7.88 1.14 -2.60
N LEU A 242 -6.67 0.96 -3.14
CA LEU A 242 -6.43 1.11 -4.57
C LEU A 242 -6.70 -0.20 -5.30
N PRO A 243 -7.17 -0.14 -6.55
CA PRO A 243 -7.37 -1.33 -7.37
C PRO A 243 -6.09 -2.16 -7.47
N ARG A 244 -6.22 -3.49 -7.33
CA ARG A 244 -5.14 -4.50 -7.45
C ARG A 244 -4.06 -4.44 -6.38
N VAL A 245 -3.97 -3.39 -5.59
CA VAL A 245 -3.01 -3.29 -4.49
C VAL A 245 -3.55 -4.03 -3.28
N SER A 246 -2.72 -4.84 -2.66
CA SER A 246 -3.00 -5.53 -1.42
C SER A 246 -1.92 -5.20 -0.39
N VAL A 247 -2.33 -4.93 0.82
CA VAL A 247 -1.41 -4.59 1.92
C VAL A 247 -1.64 -5.56 3.07
N ASN A 248 -0.56 -6.23 3.49
CA ASN A 248 -0.54 -7.08 4.68
C ASN A 248 0.55 -6.58 5.64
N GLY A 249 0.14 -5.99 6.76
CA GLY A 249 1.06 -5.24 7.61
C GLY A 249 1.69 -4.07 6.87
N GLN A 250 3.00 -4.09 6.67
CA GLN A 250 3.73 -3.13 5.84
C GLN A 250 4.10 -3.69 4.46
N SER A 251 3.81 -4.95 4.18
CA SER A 251 4.09 -5.55 2.87
C SER A 251 3.03 -5.13 1.86
N ILE A 252 3.47 -4.62 0.72
CA ILE A 252 2.62 -4.18 -0.39
C ILE A 252 2.81 -5.16 -1.55
N SER A 253 1.72 -5.58 -2.16
CA SER A 253 1.74 -6.43 -3.35
C SER A 253 0.72 -5.98 -4.38
N ILE A 254 1.00 -6.24 -5.65
CA ILE A 254 0.08 -6.07 -6.77
C ILE A 254 -0.22 -7.46 -7.34
N PHE A 255 -1.49 -7.83 -7.38
CA PHE A 255 -1.89 -9.16 -7.84
C PHE A 255 -1.40 -9.45 -9.25
N GLY A 256 -0.76 -10.62 -9.44
CA GLY A 256 -0.13 -11.04 -10.69
C GLY A 256 1.22 -10.37 -11.00
N LYS A 257 1.72 -9.46 -10.12
CA LYS A 257 2.95 -8.67 -10.31
C LYS A 257 3.90 -8.68 -9.11
N GLY A 258 3.52 -9.31 -8.01
CA GLY A 258 4.34 -9.36 -6.80
C GLY A 258 4.49 -8.00 -6.09
N ALA A 259 5.62 -7.81 -5.41
CA ALA A 259 5.92 -6.59 -4.68
C ALA A 259 6.30 -5.44 -5.63
N PRO A 260 5.60 -4.28 -5.56
CA PRO A 260 5.93 -3.12 -6.38
C PRO A 260 7.15 -2.37 -5.84
N ILE A 261 7.88 -1.71 -6.73
CA ILE A 261 8.78 -0.64 -6.30
C ILE A 261 7.96 0.59 -5.97
N VAL A 262 8.22 1.19 -4.82
CA VAL A 262 7.50 2.39 -4.38
C VAL A 262 8.39 3.62 -4.50
N TYR A 263 7.82 4.70 -5.03
CA TYR A 263 8.44 6.02 -5.08
C TYR A 263 7.59 7.04 -4.33
N ILE A 264 8.24 7.94 -3.59
CA ILE A 264 7.63 9.10 -2.96
C ILE A 264 8.23 10.34 -3.58
N ASN A 265 7.46 11.11 -4.34
CA ASN A 265 7.92 12.33 -5.05
C ASN A 265 9.18 12.10 -5.91
N ASN A 266 9.23 10.99 -6.61
CA ASN A 266 10.32 10.44 -7.41
C ASN A 266 11.47 9.79 -6.61
N LYS A 267 11.60 9.98 -5.30
CA LYS A 267 12.55 9.23 -4.48
C LYS A 267 12.08 7.79 -4.34
N ARG A 268 12.93 6.81 -4.64
CA ARG A 268 12.65 5.40 -4.35
C ARG A 268 12.58 5.17 -2.83
N VAL A 269 11.56 4.45 -2.42
CA VAL A 269 11.40 3.95 -1.05
C VAL A 269 12.28 2.71 -0.89
N HIS A 270 13.19 2.75 0.05
CA HIS A 270 14.05 1.60 0.37
C HIS A 270 13.56 0.83 1.59
N ASP A 271 12.69 1.48 2.39
CA ASP A 271 12.11 0.93 3.58
C ASP A 271 10.66 1.40 3.68
N ASN A 272 9.73 0.47 3.87
CA ASN A 272 8.31 0.77 3.96
C ASN A 272 7.97 1.73 5.11
N ASN A 273 8.85 1.90 6.08
CA ASN A 273 8.76 2.92 7.12
C ASN A 273 8.75 4.35 6.55
N GLU A 274 9.34 4.58 5.38
CA GLU A 274 9.25 5.88 4.70
C GLU A 274 7.80 6.18 4.26
N ILE A 275 7.02 5.14 3.93
CA ILE A 275 5.60 5.26 3.57
C ILE A 275 4.76 5.59 4.80
N VAL A 276 5.10 5.03 5.97
CA VAL A 276 4.47 5.36 7.24
C VAL A 276 4.55 6.86 7.53
N ASN A 277 5.66 7.50 7.13
CA ASN A 277 5.90 8.92 7.35
C ASN A 277 5.00 9.87 6.55
N ILE A 278 4.20 9.36 5.61
CA ILE A 278 3.27 10.17 4.83
C ILE A 278 1.87 10.04 5.41
N THR A 279 1.28 11.17 5.77
CA THR A 279 -0.13 11.18 6.16
C THR A 279 -1.03 11.27 4.92
N PRO A 280 -2.17 10.58 4.87
CA PRO A 280 -3.07 10.57 3.71
C PRO A 280 -3.53 11.96 3.26
N ASP A 281 -3.74 12.89 4.17
CA ASP A 281 -4.11 14.28 3.88
C ASP A 281 -2.99 15.06 3.18
N ASN A 282 -1.75 14.58 3.24
CA ASN A 282 -0.61 15.14 2.53
C ASN A 282 -0.38 14.52 1.14
N ILE A 283 -1.13 13.48 0.77
CA ILE A 283 -1.02 12.85 -0.55
C ILE A 283 -1.87 13.63 -1.56
N LYS A 284 -1.28 13.96 -2.72
CA LYS A 284 -1.97 14.54 -3.86
C LYS A 284 -2.57 13.46 -4.75
N SER A 285 -1.75 12.50 -5.15
CA SER A 285 -2.15 11.38 -6.01
C SER A 285 -1.24 10.17 -5.80
N ILE A 286 -1.74 9.00 -6.19
CA ILE A 286 -0.96 7.76 -6.23
C ILE A 286 -1.10 7.15 -7.61
N SER A 287 0.03 6.86 -8.27
CA SER A 287 0.05 6.13 -9.53
C SER A 287 0.37 4.66 -9.25
N VAL A 288 -0.42 3.76 -9.82
CA VAL A 288 -0.20 2.30 -9.82
C VAL A 288 0.13 1.90 -11.25
N ILE A 289 1.39 1.54 -11.49
CA ILE A 289 1.93 1.18 -12.80
C ILE A 289 2.18 -0.32 -12.81
N THR A 290 1.38 -1.07 -13.56
CA THR A 290 1.43 -2.54 -13.63
C THR A 290 2.21 -3.04 -14.85
N SER A 291 2.64 -2.10 -15.71
CA SER A 291 3.52 -2.35 -16.85
C SER A 291 4.53 -1.20 -16.96
N PRO A 292 5.58 -1.21 -16.10
CA PRO A 292 6.60 -0.16 -16.12
C PRO A 292 7.33 -0.12 -17.46
N GLY A 293 7.58 1.10 -17.95
CA GLY A 293 8.25 1.34 -19.22
C GLY A 293 9.75 1.04 -19.18
N ALA A 294 10.43 1.32 -20.30
CA ALA A 294 11.85 1.01 -20.53
C ALA A 294 12.81 1.79 -19.62
N GLU A 295 12.38 2.89 -19.00
CA GLU A 295 13.15 3.67 -18.02
C GLU A 295 13.45 2.87 -16.73
N TYR A 296 12.65 1.86 -16.44
CA TYR A 296 12.86 0.95 -15.32
C TYR A 296 13.70 -0.25 -15.77
N ASP A 297 14.42 -0.85 -14.81
CA ASP A 297 15.10 -2.11 -15.04
C ASP A 297 14.13 -3.19 -15.54
N ALA A 298 14.67 -4.15 -16.31
CA ALA A 298 13.87 -5.21 -16.89
C ALA A 298 13.28 -6.18 -15.84
N GLU A 299 13.77 -6.20 -14.61
CA GLU A 299 13.21 -6.98 -13.50
C GLU A 299 11.97 -6.35 -12.88
N VAL A 300 11.73 -5.05 -13.09
CA VAL A 300 10.63 -4.33 -12.45
C VAL A 300 9.28 -4.71 -13.06
N GLU A 301 8.46 -5.45 -12.34
CA GLU A 301 7.12 -5.86 -12.77
C GLU A 301 6.03 -4.81 -12.49
N SER A 302 6.21 -4.01 -11.44
CA SER A 302 5.22 -2.99 -11.07
C SER A 302 5.82 -1.85 -10.23
N VAL A 303 5.17 -0.68 -10.30
CA VAL A 303 5.63 0.51 -9.60
C VAL A 303 4.44 1.24 -8.96
N ILE A 304 4.62 1.74 -7.74
CA ILE A 304 3.72 2.68 -7.09
C ILE A 304 4.44 4.01 -6.94
N ARG A 305 3.85 5.10 -7.45
CA ARG A 305 4.37 6.45 -7.24
C ARG A 305 3.41 7.26 -6.38
N ILE A 306 3.83 7.64 -5.18
CA ILE A 306 3.11 8.49 -4.25
C ILE A 306 3.56 9.92 -4.47
N ARG A 307 2.65 10.80 -4.88
CA ARG A 307 2.91 12.23 -5.02
C ARG A 307 2.26 12.99 -3.88
N THR A 308 3.04 13.72 -3.10
CA THR A 308 2.54 14.53 -1.98
C THR A 308 2.23 15.97 -2.41
N LYS A 309 1.45 16.69 -1.59
CA LYS A 309 1.14 18.11 -1.79
C LYS A 309 2.38 18.98 -1.63
N GLU A 310 2.44 20.09 -2.37
CA GLU A 310 3.49 21.08 -2.18
C GLU A 310 3.15 21.99 -1.00
N ARG A 311 3.76 21.77 0.15
CA ARG A 311 3.74 22.69 1.27
C ARG A 311 5.07 23.44 1.33
N ARG A 312 5.10 24.68 0.84
CA ARG A 312 6.29 25.55 0.81
C ARG A 312 6.50 26.27 2.15
N ALA A 313 6.51 25.59 3.28
CA ALA A 313 6.76 26.24 4.54
C ALA A 313 8.18 25.92 5.02
N ASN A 314 9.01 26.96 5.30
CA ASN A 314 10.30 26.82 5.96
C ASN A 314 10.14 26.33 7.40
N GLY A 315 11.19 25.73 7.98
CA GLY A 315 11.29 25.41 9.39
C GLY A 315 11.45 23.91 9.68
N PHE A 316 11.27 23.56 10.93
CA PHE A 316 11.48 22.23 11.48
C PHE A 316 10.20 21.38 11.46
N SER A 317 10.36 20.07 11.26
CA SER A 317 9.30 19.06 11.42
C SER A 317 9.87 17.83 12.11
N LEU A 318 9.04 17.19 12.93
CA LEU A 318 9.37 15.98 13.68
C LEU A 318 8.24 14.98 13.57
N ARG A 319 8.60 13.72 13.44
CA ARG A 319 7.70 12.59 13.62
C ARG A 319 8.33 11.57 14.56
N ALA A 320 7.52 11.03 15.46
CA ALA A 320 7.89 9.90 16.29
C ALA A 320 6.78 8.84 16.21
N ASP A 321 7.18 7.58 16.05
CA ASP A 321 6.30 6.42 16.08
C ASP A 321 6.80 5.44 17.12
N ALA A 322 5.89 4.87 17.89
CA ALA A 322 6.13 3.73 18.78
C ALA A 322 5.08 2.66 18.49
N PHE A 323 5.53 1.45 18.28
CA PHE A 323 4.68 0.30 17.98
C PHE A 323 5.06 -0.87 18.87
N GLY A 324 4.07 -1.55 19.45
CA GLY A 324 4.23 -2.80 20.17
C GLY A 324 3.27 -3.86 19.64
N LYS A 325 3.76 -5.07 19.48
CA LYS A 325 2.99 -6.27 19.07
C LYS A 325 3.16 -7.36 20.12
N TYR A 326 2.07 -8.00 20.49
CA TYR A 326 2.06 -9.18 21.35
C TYR A 326 1.35 -10.34 20.64
N ASN A 327 2.06 -11.45 20.47
CA ASN A 327 1.49 -12.74 20.04
C ASN A 327 1.66 -13.82 21.12
N LYS A 328 2.81 -14.36 21.28
CA LYS A 328 3.32 -15.17 22.38
C LYS A 328 4.47 -14.43 23.07
N TRP A 329 5.08 -13.50 22.32
CA TRP A 329 6.21 -12.67 22.71
C TRP A 329 5.93 -11.20 22.38
N MET A 330 6.73 -10.30 22.95
CA MET A 330 6.68 -8.88 22.61
C MET A 330 7.67 -8.56 21.50
N ALA A 331 7.18 -7.84 20.51
CA ALA A 331 7.99 -7.20 19.48
C ALA A 331 7.70 -5.70 19.48
N ASP A 332 8.70 -4.90 19.17
CA ASP A 332 8.66 -3.44 19.25
C ASP A 332 9.26 -2.77 18.01
N TYR A 333 8.88 -1.53 17.78
CA TYR A 333 9.45 -0.68 16.75
C TYR A 333 9.34 0.78 17.19
N GLU A 334 10.43 1.53 17.06
CA GLU A 334 10.50 2.96 17.33
C GLU A 334 11.13 3.68 16.15
N LEU A 335 10.54 4.81 15.78
CA LEU A 335 11.03 5.69 14.73
C LEU A 335 11.06 7.13 15.24
N ILE A 336 12.14 7.83 14.97
CA ILE A 336 12.25 9.28 15.08
C ILE A 336 12.73 9.83 13.74
N SER A 337 11.98 10.75 13.16
CA SER A 337 12.33 11.40 11.90
C SER A 337 12.24 12.91 12.06
N ALA A 338 13.36 13.58 11.86
CA ALA A 338 13.50 15.03 11.96
C ALA A 338 13.89 15.62 10.61
N ARG A 339 13.36 16.79 10.29
CA ARG A 339 13.68 17.50 9.04
C ARG A 339 13.73 19.00 9.29
N TYR A 340 14.73 19.65 8.74
CA TYR A 340 14.83 21.10 8.65
C TYR A 340 14.88 21.53 7.20
N GLN A 341 14.08 22.50 6.82
CA GLN A 341 13.90 22.93 5.45
C GLN A 341 13.83 24.45 5.35
N THR A 342 14.52 25.00 4.37
CA THR A 342 14.46 26.39 3.93
C THR A 342 13.95 26.48 2.48
N LYS A 343 13.92 27.66 1.87
CA LYS A 343 13.57 27.82 0.44
C LYS A 343 14.49 27.00 -0.48
N LYS A 344 15.80 26.96 -0.19
CA LYS A 344 16.79 26.32 -1.05
C LYS A 344 17.34 25.01 -0.51
N PHE A 345 17.40 24.83 0.80
CA PHE A 345 18.10 23.72 1.43
C PHE A 345 17.15 22.86 2.27
N GLU A 346 17.39 21.56 2.28
CA GLU A 346 16.77 20.60 3.20
C GLU A 346 17.83 19.67 3.76
N ILE A 347 17.74 19.37 5.05
CA ILE A 347 18.40 18.25 5.69
C ILE A 347 17.36 17.42 6.42
N ALA A 348 17.42 16.10 6.29
CA ALA A 348 16.53 15.17 6.96
C ALA A 348 17.31 14.01 7.55
N ASN A 349 16.93 13.63 8.76
CA ASN A 349 17.45 12.45 9.45
C ASN A 349 16.29 11.57 9.88
N SER A 350 16.44 10.25 9.77
CA SER A 350 15.47 9.26 10.21
C SER A 350 16.19 8.09 10.84
N LEU A 351 15.99 7.91 12.12
CA LEU A 351 16.53 6.81 12.90
C LEU A 351 15.39 5.89 13.33
N TRP A 352 15.50 4.59 13.07
CA TRP A 352 14.58 3.62 13.61
C TRP A 352 15.28 2.37 14.15
N THR A 353 14.63 1.76 15.11
CA THR A 353 15.03 0.46 15.67
C THR A 353 13.82 -0.46 15.71
N MET A 354 14.05 -1.75 15.53
CA MET A 354 13.02 -2.78 15.58
C MET A 354 13.52 -4.02 16.30
N GLY A 355 12.82 -4.40 17.36
CA GLY A 355 12.96 -5.68 17.99
C GLY A 355 11.93 -6.67 17.46
N THR A 356 12.38 -7.76 16.82
CA THR A 356 11.50 -8.87 16.47
C THR A 356 11.69 -9.99 17.50
N HIS A 357 10.58 -10.43 18.08
CA HIS A 357 10.51 -11.65 18.86
C HIS A 357 9.32 -12.43 18.32
N ASP A 358 9.61 -13.48 17.58
CA ASP A 358 8.63 -14.27 16.83
C ASP A 358 9.03 -15.75 16.83
N GLY A 359 8.28 -16.61 16.20
CA GLY A 359 8.62 -18.01 16.07
C GLY A 359 7.57 -18.79 15.28
N GLU A 360 7.80 -20.09 15.18
CA GLU A 360 6.93 -21.01 14.46
C GLU A 360 6.88 -22.38 15.12
N ASP A 361 5.71 -23.00 15.09
CA ASP A 361 5.51 -24.42 15.39
C ASP A 361 5.26 -25.15 14.07
N ASN A 362 6.11 -26.10 13.74
CA ASN A 362 6.08 -26.84 12.48
C ASN A 362 5.92 -28.34 12.67
N ASN A 363 5.20 -28.94 11.74
CA ASN A 363 5.23 -30.37 11.47
C ASN A 363 5.61 -30.59 10.00
N LEU A 364 6.77 -31.20 9.77
CA LEU A 364 7.33 -31.46 8.46
C LEU A 364 7.42 -32.97 8.24
N ILE A 365 6.72 -33.48 7.23
CA ILE A 365 6.80 -34.87 6.82
C ILE A 365 7.55 -34.90 5.50
N THR A 366 8.70 -35.63 5.46
CA THR A 366 9.51 -35.76 4.24
C THR A 366 9.63 -37.22 3.84
N ASP A 367 9.25 -37.52 2.62
CA ASP A 367 9.38 -38.81 1.96
C ASP A 367 10.53 -38.77 0.94
N ILE A 368 11.41 -39.78 0.95
CA ILE A 368 12.52 -39.94 0.04
C ILE A 368 12.40 -41.34 -0.60
N TYR A 369 12.23 -41.38 -1.90
CA TYR A 369 12.04 -42.62 -2.68
C TYR A 369 13.30 -42.96 -3.45
N LEU A 370 14.03 -43.97 -2.98
CA LEU A 370 15.15 -44.60 -3.67
C LEU A 370 14.70 -45.91 -4.27
N PRO A 371 15.47 -46.54 -5.18
CA PRO A 371 15.04 -47.77 -5.86
C PRO A 371 14.65 -48.91 -4.90
N ASP A 372 15.34 -49.06 -3.79
CA ASP A 372 15.17 -50.14 -2.80
C ASP A 372 14.84 -49.64 -1.39
N LYS A 373 14.81 -48.31 -1.17
CA LYS A 373 14.61 -47.69 0.12
C LYS A 373 13.57 -46.57 0.06
N HIS A 374 12.66 -46.57 1.02
CA HIS A 374 11.73 -45.48 1.24
C HIS A 374 11.93 -44.95 2.67
N TYR A 375 12.50 -43.73 2.78
CA TYR A 375 12.57 -43.03 4.04
C TYR A 375 11.32 -42.20 4.22
N HIS A 376 10.66 -42.35 5.37
CA HIS A 376 9.57 -41.52 5.82
C HIS A 376 9.97 -40.86 7.17
N ASN A 377 10.16 -39.54 7.08
CA ASN A 377 10.64 -38.73 8.20
C ASN A 377 9.54 -37.79 8.67
N ASN A 378 9.18 -37.83 9.94
CA ASN A 378 8.22 -36.95 10.58
C ASN A 378 8.93 -36.08 11.62
N GLN A 379 9.19 -34.82 11.27
CA GLN A 379 9.91 -33.86 12.10
C GLN A 379 8.95 -32.81 12.66
N LYS A 380 8.94 -32.72 14.00
CA LYS A 380 8.26 -31.62 14.71
C LYS A 380 9.33 -30.68 15.24
N TYR A 381 9.23 -29.40 14.90
CA TYR A 381 10.19 -28.42 15.38
C TYR A 381 9.52 -27.12 15.78
N MET A 382 10.12 -26.47 16.78
CA MET A 382 9.79 -25.14 17.24
C MET A 382 10.99 -24.24 17.02
N THR A 383 10.75 -23.12 16.35
CA THR A 383 11.77 -22.09 16.16
C THR A 383 11.39 -20.84 16.92
N GLU A 384 12.35 -20.23 17.61
CA GLU A 384 12.23 -18.92 18.26
C GLU A 384 13.26 -17.97 17.66
N LEU A 385 12.80 -16.82 17.21
CA LEU A 385 13.59 -15.81 16.52
C LEU A 385 13.62 -14.52 17.33
N ARG A 386 14.82 -14.05 17.67
CA ARG A 386 15.06 -12.79 18.39
C ARG A 386 16.08 -11.95 17.62
N ASN A 387 15.63 -10.89 16.93
CA ASN A 387 16.52 -10.00 16.22
C ASN A 387 16.28 -8.55 16.65
N ARG A 388 17.34 -7.73 16.64
CA ARG A 388 17.28 -6.29 16.83
C ARG A 388 17.95 -5.60 15.65
N TYR A 389 17.21 -4.75 14.98
CA TYR A 389 17.67 -4.00 13.82
C TYR A 389 17.83 -2.52 14.15
N LEU A 390 18.71 -1.85 13.41
CA LEU A 390 18.91 -0.41 13.44
C LEU A 390 19.00 0.08 11.99
N SER A 391 18.35 1.19 11.69
CA SER A 391 18.56 1.93 10.45
C SER A 391 18.68 3.42 10.73
N GLU A 392 19.70 4.01 10.14
CA GLU A 392 19.95 5.44 10.10
C GLU A 392 19.89 5.91 8.65
N TYR A 393 19.13 6.95 8.37
CA TYR A 393 19.03 7.58 7.08
C TYR A 393 19.26 9.08 7.21
N LEU A 394 20.28 9.60 6.54
CA LEU A 394 20.62 11.02 6.43
C LEU A 394 20.49 11.45 4.98
N SER A 395 19.87 12.59 4.71
CA SER A 395 19.82 13.17 3.36
C SER A 395 19.94 14.69 3.41
N ALA A 396 20.57 15.24 2.37
CA ALA A 396 20.67 16.67 2.13
C ALA A 396 20.29 16.97 0.67
N ASP A 397 19.56 18.07 0.47
CA ASP A 397 19.09 18.56 -0.82
C ASP A 397 19.36 20.05 -0.94
N TYR A 398 19.84 20.48 -2.09
CA TYR A 398 20.04 21.89 -2.41
C TYR A 398 19.42 22.24 -3.77
N SER A 399 18.45 23.14 -3.76
CA SER A 399 17.82 23.69 -4.96
C SER A 399 18.71 24.82 -5.50
N LEU A 400 19.40 24.57 -6.59
CA LEU A 400 20.21 25.57 -7.30
C LEU A 400 19.31 26.72 -7.79
N ASN A 401 18.16 26.36 -8.35
CA ASN A 401 17.06 27.24 -8.74
C ASN A 401 15.74 26.47 -8.72
N ASP A 402 14.65 27.07 -9.24
CA ASP A 402 13.30 26.43 -9.22
C ASP A 402 13.23 25.14 -10.04
N SER A 403 14.13 24.94 -11.00
CA SER A 403 14.14 23.79 -11.92
C SER A 403 15.24 22.78 -11.64
N ASN A 404 16.31 23.18 -10.95
CA ASN A 404 17.53 22.39 -10.78
C ASN A 404 17.83 22.12 -9.31
N SER A 405 18.09 20.87 -8.97
CA SER A 405 18.43 20.41 -7.61
C SER A 405 19.58 19.40 -7.66
N VAL A 406 20.43 19.47 -6.65
CA VAL A 406 21.44 18.46 -6.35
C VAL A 406 21.23 17.95 -4.93
N GLY A 407 21.60 16.74 -4.66
CA GLY A 407 21.52 16.22 -3.32
C GLY A 407 22.24 14.89 -3.15
N GLY A 408 22.28 14.45 -1.91
CA GLY A 408 22.88 13.18 -1.57
C GLY A 408 22.21 12.57 -0.33
N SER A 409 22.40 11.28 -0.17
CA SER A 409 21.94 10.57 1.00
C SER A 409 22.91 9.49 1.41
N TYR A 410 22.87 9.17 2.70
CA TYR A 410 23.55 8.03 3.27
C TYR A 410 22.57 7.23 4.10
N ARG A 411 22.65 5.90 3.97
CA ARG A 411 21.88 4.96 4.77
C ARG A 411 22.78 3.89 5.37
N TYR A 412 22.62 3.67 6.64
CA TYR A 412 23.03 2.45 7.33
C TYR A 412 21.79 1.59 7.63
N TYR A 413 21.90 0.28 7.41
CA TYR A 413 20.91 -0.71 7.89
C TYR A 413 21.64 -1.93 8.36
N GLY A 414 21.36 -2.37 9.58
CA GLY A 414 22.04 -3.51 10.15
C GLY A 414 21.28 -4.21 11.27
N MET A 415 21.71 -5.42 11.55
CA MET A 415 21.23 -6.24 12.67
C MET A 415 22.21 -6.10 13.82
N LEU A 416 21.79 -5.43 14.89
CA LEU A 416 22.61 -5.25 16.10
C LEU A 416 22.77 -6.55 16.90
N LYS A 417 21.73 -7.38 16.90
CA LYS A 417 21.70 -8.68 17.57
C LYS A 417 20.74 -9.59 16.82
N GLY A 418 21.20 -10.79 16.51
CA GLY A 418 20.41 -11.85 15.88
C GLY A 418 20.63 -13.18 16.58
N ARG A 419 19.54 -13.88 16.88
CA ARG A 419 19.56 -15.24 17.42
C ARG A 419 18.29 -15.96 17.02
N ILE A 420 18.45 -17.15 16.47
CA ILE A 420 17.38 -18.09 16.15
C ILE A 420 17.70 -19.39 16.85
N ASN A 421 16.79 -19.87 17.68
CA ASN A 421 16.90 -21.17 18.35
C ASN A 421 15.90 -22.10 17.69
N SER A 422 16.33 -23.27 17.26
CA SER A 422 15.48 -24.31 16.69
C SER A 422 15.67 -25.60 17.51
N VAL A 423 14.58 -26.18 17.96
CA VAL A 423 14.57 -27.49 18.66
C VAL A 423 13.64 -28.40 17.90
N SER A 424 14.11 -29.57 17.48
CA SER A 424 13.30 -30.52 16.75
C SER A 424 13.45 -31.94 17.21
N ARG A 425 12.42 -32.74 16.97
CA ARG A 425 12.43 -34.19 17.05
C ARG A 425 11.92 -34.77 15.76
N GLN A 426 12.70 -35.70 15.21
CA GLN A 426 12.41 -36.36 13.93
C GLN A 426 12.32 -37.88 14.16
N ASP A 427 11.19 -38.48 13.82
CA ASP A 427 10.99 -39.93 13.81
C ASP A 427 11.26 -40.46 12.39
N VAL A 428 12.13 -41.47 12.29
CA VAL A 428 12.63 -42.01 11.02
C VAL A 428 12.09 -43.40 10.79
N LEU A 429 11.43 -43.63 9.64
CA LEU A 429 11.06 -44.98 9.18
C LEU A 429 11.80 -45.29 7.89
N LEU A 430 12.32 -46.50 7.75
CA LEU A 430 12.88 -47.07 6.51
C LEU A 430 12.02 -48.26 6.07
N ASN A 431 11.41 -48.17 4.88
CA ASN A 431 10.49 -49.21 4.36
C ASN A 431 9.38 -49.58 5.38
N GLY A 432 8.88 -48.57 6.14
CA GLY A 432 7.88 -48.75 7.20
C GLY A 432 8.40 -49.27 8.55
N VAL A 433 9.68 -49.55 8.68
CA VAL A 433 10.31 -50.02 9.92
C VAL A 433 10.99 -48.84 10.64
N ALA A 434 10.68 -48.66 11.91
CA ALA A 434 11.26 -47.59 12.74
C ALA A 434 12.78 -47.75 12.86
N GLN A 435 13.52 -46.69 12.53
CA GLN A 435 14.98 -46.61 12.66
C GLN A 435 15.42 -45.81 13.90
N GLY A 436 14.46 -45.27 14.67
CA GLY A 436 14.71 -44.47 15.85
C GLY A 436 14.24 -43.02 15.69
N SER A 437 14.53 -42.21 16.68
CA SER A 437 14.23 -40.78 16.70
C SER A 437 15.53 -39.97 16.81
N ILE A 438 15.57 -38.81 16.15
CA ILE A 438 16.66 -37.84 16.18
C ILE A 438 16.17 -36.61 16.93
N ASP A 439 16.83 -36.24 18.01
CA ASP A 439 16.63 -34.95 18.67
C ASP A 439 17.70 -33.97 18.15
N GLN A 440 17.29 -32.81 17.64
CA GLN A 440 18.18 -31.76 17.12
C GLN A 440 17.97 -30.46 17.88
N ASN A 441 19.06 -29.80 18.20
CA ASN A 441 19.08 -28.47 18.79
C ASN A 441 20.08 -27.61 18.01
N GLU A 442 19.64 -26.47 17.54
CA GLU A 442 20.42 -25.58 16.69
C GLU A 442 20.24 -24.13 17.11
N VAL A 443 21.34 -23.39 17.14
CA VAL A 443 21.40 -21.96 17.40
C VAL A 443 22.05 -21.28 16.20
N MET A 444 21.28 -20.47 15.50
CA MET A 444 21.76 -19.67 14.39
C MET A 444 21.99 -18.23 14.86
N LYS A 445 23.12 -17.65 14.47
CA LYS A 445 23.52 -16.28 14.82
C LYS A 445 23.68 -15.45 13.55
N PRO A 446 22.57 -14.91 12.99
CA PRO A 446 22.63 -14.05 11.82
C PRO A 446 23.20 -12.67 12.16
N PHE A 447 23.92 -12.09 11.21
CA PHE A 447 24.46 -10.73 11.24
C PHE A 447 24.27 -10.09 9.86
N LEU A 448 23.84 -8.84 9.82
CA LEU A 448 23.69 -8.05 8.61
C LEU A 448 24.20 -6.63 8.86
N SER A 449 24.97 -6.09 7.93
CA SER A 449 25.35 -4.68 7.90
C SER A 449 25.39 -4.20 6.45
N SER A 450 24.68 -3.13 6.14
CA SER A 450 24.71 -2.52 4.81
C SER A 450 24.88 -1.01 4.87
N HIS A 451 25.58 -0.48 3.89
CA HIS A 451 25.87 0.94 3.71
C HIS A 451 25.48 1.33 2.30
N GLN A 452 24.73 2.42 2.14
CA GLN A 452 24.36 2.98 0.85
C GLN A 452 24.67 4.46 0.84
N ALA A 453 25.32 4.94 -0.22
CA ALA A 453 25.52 6.35 -0.49
C ALA A 453 24.98 6.68 -1.88
N ASP A 454 24.13 7.71 -1.96
CA ASP A 454 23.55 8.18 -3.22
C ASP A 454 23.89 9.64 -3.43
N ILE A 455 24.16 10.01 -4.69
CA ILE A 455 24.20 11.40 -5.16
C ILE A 455 23.32 11.54 -6.39
N TYR A 456 22.72 12.69 -6.56
CA TYR A 456 21.87 12.95 -7.71
C TYR A 456 21.92 14.40 -8.19
N TYR A 457 21.61 14.59 -9.47
CA TYR A 457 21.23 15.85 -10.08
C TYR A 457 19.91 15.65 -10.83
N VAL A 458 18.93 16.50 -10.57
CA VAL A 458 17.68 16.56 -11.33
C VAL A 458 17.43 17.99 -11.76
N GLY A 459 17.32 18.21 -13.06
CA GLY A 459 17.19 19.56 -13.57
C GLY A 459 16.63 19.66 -14.98
N LYS A 460 16.60 20.91 -15.48
CA LYS A 460 16.22 21.24 -16.86
C LYS A 460 17.28 22.12 -17.51
N VAL A 461 17.62 21.78 -18.75
CA VAL A 461 18.45 22.60 -19.64
C VAL A 461 17.53 22.99 -20.82
N GLY A 462 17.02 24.21 -20.82
CA GLY A 462 15.96 24.63 -21.70
C GLY A 462 14.68 23.84 -21.44
N GLN A 463 14.17 23.12 -22.45
CA GLN A 463 13.00 22.25 -22.34
C GLN A 463 13.35 20.79 -22.00
N VAL A 464 14.65 20.45 -22.06
CA VAL A 464 15.13 19.09 -21.84
C VAL A 464 15.30 18.83 -20.35
N GLY A 465 14.64 17.80 -19.84
CA GLY A 465 14.83 17.31 -18.47
C GLY A 465 16.05 16.39 -18.38
N VAL A 466 16.85 16.53 -17.35
CA VAL A 466 18.02 15.67 -17.07
C VAL A 466 17.89 15.14 -15.65
N ASP A 467 18.05 13.82 -15.49
CA ASP A 467 18.04 13.12 -14.20
C ASP A 467 19.29 12.21 -14.17
N PHE A 468 20.21 12.51 -13.28
CA PHE A 468 21.44 11.74 -13.06
C PHE A 468 21.45 11.23 -11.62
N ASN A 469 21.76 9.96 -11.44
CA ASN A 469 21.91 9.32 -10.13
C ASN A 469 23.17 8.45 -10.14
N ALA A 470 23.89 8.44 -9.01
CA ALA A 470 24.97 7.49 -8.77
C ALA A 470 24.82 6.91 -7.36
N THR A 471 25.07 5.63 -7.23
CA THR A 471 24.89 4.86 -6.00
C THR A 471 26.13 4.01 -5.74
N TYR A 472 26.61 4.03 -4.51
CA TYR A 472 27.48 3.02 -3.93
C TYR A 472 26.72 2.24 -2.88
N TYR A 473 26.82 0.91 -2.91
CA TYR A 473 26.20 0.02 -1.95
C TYR A 473 27.18 -1.06 -1.52
N ALA A 474 27.29 -1.30 -0.21
CA ALA A 474 28.08 -2.38 0.35
C ALA A 474 27.24 -3.13 1.39
N VAL A 475 27.27 -4.45 1.35
CA VAL A 475 26.54 -5.31 2.29
C VAL A 475 27.44 -6.44 2.78
N LYS A 476 27.37 -6.71 4.09
CA LYS A 476 27.99 -7.85 4.74
C LYS A 476 26.90 -8.67 5.41
N ASN A 477 26.79 -9.92 5.00
CA ASN A 477 25.87 -10.90 5.57
C ASN A 477 26.67 -12.07 6.11
N ARG A 478 26.38 -12.49 7.33
CA ARG A 478 27.00 -13.64 7.96
C ARG A 478 25.98 -14.40 8.78
N ARG A 479 26.05 -15.71 8.72
CA ARG A 479 25.27 -16.60 9.59
C ARG A 479 26.21 -17.67 10.11
N ASN A 480 26.26 -17.82 11.42
CA ASN A 480 26.94 -18.92 12.09
C ASN A 480 25.88 -19.82 12.70
N ASP A 481 25.94 -21.10 12.41
CA ASP A 481 25.05 -22.12 12.92
C ASP A 481 25.84 -23.07 13.80
N GLU A 482 25.34 -23.33 15.01
CA GLU A 482 25.93 -24.19 16.01
C GLU A 482 24.83 -25.12 16.52
N GLY A 483 25.06 -26.44 16.49
CA GLY A 483 24.05 -27.39 16.95
C GLY A 483 24.53 -28.83 17.02
N PHE A 484 23.60 -29.70 17.30
CA PHE A 484 23.85 -31.14 17.31
C PHE A 484 22.58 -31.92 16.99
N GLU A 485 22.76 -33.09 16.44
CA GLU A 485 21.79 -34.18 16.37
C GLU A 485 22.18 -35.32 17.30
N SER A 486 21.21 -35.89 18.03
CA SER A 486 21.41 -37.02 18.93
C SER A 486 20.35 -38.08 18.70
N SER A 487 20.78 -39.30 18.49
CA SER A 487 19.91 -40.47 18.38
C SER A 487 20.59 -41.67 19.05
N LYS A 488 19.80 -42.50 19.73
CA LYS A 488 20.32 -43.74 20.32
C LYS A 488 20.75 -44.72 19.24
N GLU A 489 20.03 -44.79 18.13
CA GLU A 489 20.23 -45.74 17.04
C GLU A 489 21.18 -45.21 15.98
N LEU A 490 21.12 -43.90 15.67
CA LEU A 490 21.84 -43.27 14.57
C LEU A 490 23.07 -42.46 15.02
N GLY A 491 23.34 -42.43 16.34
CA GLY A 491 24.51 -41.77 16.93
C GLY A 491 24.37 -40.26 17.10
N TYR A 492 25.49 -39.63 17.47
CA TYR A 492 25.63 -38.21 17.75
C TYR A 492 26.37 -37.51 16.60
N GLN A 493 25.91 -36.28 16.22
CA GLN A 493 26.54 -35.47 15.18
C GLN A 493 26.54 -34.01 15.62
N GLU A 494 27.70 -33.40 15.68
CA GLU A 494 27.84 -31.94 15.83
C GLU A 494 27.67 -31.25 14.48
N ILE A 495 27.24 -30.00 14.50
CA ILE A 495 26.95 -29.17 13.34
C ILE A 495 27.49 -27.78 13.62
N HIS A 496 28.61 -27.42 12.98
CA HIS A 496 29.12 -26.05 12.98
C HIS A 496 29.31 -25.57 11.56
N SER A 497 28.58 -24.51 11.21
CA SER A 497 28.75 -23.90 9.91
C SER A 497 28.81 -22.38 9.96
N SER A 498 29.51 -21.79 9.02
CA SER A 498 29.62 -20.34 8.85
C SER A 498 29.42 -19.98 7.39
N ASN A 499 28.36 -19.25 7.09
CA ASN A 499 28.10 -18.67 5.77
C ASN A 499 28.36 -17.18 5.84
N ARG A 500 29.24 -16.66 4.97
CA ARG A 500 29.59 -15.23 4.85
C ARG A 500 29.43 -14.79 3.41
N GLN A 501 28.76 -13.67 3.21
CA GLN A 501 28.68 -13.01 1.90
C GLN A 501 28.97 -11.51 2.08
N ASN A 502 29.98 -11.03 1.39
CA ASN A 502 30.31 -9.62 1.30
C ASN A 502 30.15 -9.19 -0.14
N SER A 503 29.37 -8.14 -0.37
CA SER A 503 29.17 -7.64 -1.71
C SER A 503 29.25 -6.13 -1.75
N ASP A 504 29.81 -5.57 -2.82
CA ASP A 504 29.78 -4.16 -3.12
C ASP A 504 29.36 -3.90 -4.56
N MET A 505 28.72 -2.75 -4.76
CA MET A 505 28.16 -2.36 -6.03
C MET A 505 28.35 -0.85 -6.27
N TRP A 506 28.76 -0.50 -7.48
CA TRP A 506 28.72 0.85 -8.03
C TRP A 506 27.71 0.92 -9.15
N ALA A 507 26.86 1.92 -9.18
CA ALA A 507 25.92 2.12 -10.27
C ALA A 507 25.78 3.60 -10.62
N GLY A 508 25.50 3.86 -11.91
CA GLY A 508 25.21 5.18 -12.44
C GLY A 508 24.06 5.13 -13.44
N LYS A 509 23.13 6.08 -13.37
CA LYS A 509 21.98 6.18 -14.28
C LYS A 509 21.81 7.61 -14.76
N LEU A 510 21.64 7.78 -16.07
CA LEU A 510 21.32 9.05 -16.71
C LEU A 510 20.05 8.90 -17.53
N VAL A 511 19.09 9.79 -17.30
CA VAL A 511 17.84 9.87 -18.07
C VAL A 511 17.69 11.28 -18.63
N VAL A 512 17.40 11.37 -19.91
CA VAL A 512 17.11 12.62 -20.63
C VAL A 512 15.68 12.58 -21.15
N ASN A 513 14.88 13.56 -20.74
CA ASN A 513 13.47 13.69 -21.10
C ASN A 513 13.30 14.84 -22.08
N ILE A 514 12.83 14.56 -23.27
CA ILE A 514 12.71 15.50 -24.39
C ILE A 514 11.23 15.61 -24.76
N PRO A 515 10.61 16.80 -24.62
CA PRO A 515 9.30 17.03 -25.23
C PRO A 515 9.41 16.90 -26.75
N LEU A 516 8.71 15.96 -27.32
CA LEU A 516 8.75 15.69 -28.75
C LEU A 516 7.34 15.53 -29.28
N TRP A 517 6.96 16.40 -30.27
CA TRP A 517 5.63 16.35 -30.90
C TRP A 517 4.49 16.54 -29.88
N LYS A 518 3.52 15.60 -29.86
CA LYS A 518 2.40 15.54 -28.89
C LYS A 518 2.70 14.61 -27.72
N GLY A 519 3.97 14.30 -27.47
CA GLY A 519 4.40 13.34 -26.48
C GLY A 519 5.71 13.72 -25.80
N ASN A 520 6.24 12.77 -25.07
CA ASN A 520 7.49 12.88 -24.33
C ASN A 520 8.37 11.69 -24.69
N MET A 521 9.63 11.95 -25.08
CA MET A 521 10.64 10.94 -25.32
C MET A 521 11.60 10.91 -24.14
N SER A 522 11.83 9.72 -23.57
CA SER A 522 12.82 9.48 -22.54
C SER A 522 13.89 8.56 -23.10
N VAL A 523 15.15 8.99 -23.05
CA VAL A 523 16.33 8.20 -23.46
C VAL A 523 17.28 8.15 -22.29
N GLY A 524 17.92 7.03 -22.07
CA GLY A 524 18.86 6.93 -20.97
C GLY A 524 19.79 5.73 -21.03
N THR A 525 20.72 5.73 -20.09
CA THR A 525 21.66 4.63 -19.87
C THR A 525 21.80 4.34 -18.38
N GLU A 526 22.06 3.09 -18.06
CA GLU A 526 22.35 2.64 -16.70
C GLU A 526 23.53 1.68 -16.72
N LEU A 527 24.48 1.89 -15.82
CA LEU A 527 25.71 1.11 -15.68
C LEU A 527 25.77 0.60 -14.25
N SER A 528 26.09 -0.68 -14.06
CA SER A 528 26.42 -1.21 -12.74
C SER A 528 27.60 -2.17 -12.80
N LYS A 529 28.34 -2.20 -11.71
CA LYS A 529 29.41 -3.17 -11.44
C LYS A 529 29.23 -3.68 -10.03
N THR A 530 29.18 -5.00 -9.89
CA THR A 530 28.96 -5.71 -8.63
C THR A 530 30.08 -6.73 -8.44
N ASP A 531 30.67 -6.72 -7.26
CA ASP A 531 31.60 -7.72 -6.80
C ASP A 531 31.02 -8.40 -5.55
N SER A 532 30.86 -9.72 -5.56
CA SER A 532 30.29 -10.52 -4.47
C SER A 532 31.17 -11.69 -4.10
N HIS A 533 31.53 -11.79 -2.83
CA HIS A 533 32.42 -12.77 -2.25
C HIS A 533 31.67 -13.62 -1.22
N GLY A 534 31.45 -14.88 -1.52
CA GLY A 534 30.82 -15.88 -0.65
C GLY A 534 31.85 -16.84 -0.08
N THR A 535 31.70 -17.19 1.20
CA THR A 535 32.49 -18.26 1.83
C THR A 535 31.56 -19.08 2.70
N PHE A 536 31.53 -20.37 2.47
CA PHE A 536 30.84 -21.34 3.31
C PHE A 536 31.86 -22.29 3.94
N LEU A 537 31.83 -22.40 5.27
CA LEU A 537 32.70 -23.29 6.05
C LEU A 537 31.81 -24.25 6.83
N ASN A 538 32.16 -25.54 6.80
CA ASN A 538 31.59 -26.58 7.65
C ASN A 538 32.74 -27.30 8.37
N GLU A 539 32.78 -27.21 9.70
CA GLU A 539 33.92 -27.70 10.51
C GLU A 539 33.99 -29.22 10.50
N GLU A 540 32.84 -29.90 10.55
CA GLU A 540 32.75 -31.37 10.55
C GLU A 540 32.88 -32.00 9.18
N GLN A 541 33.00 -31.16 8.12
CA GLN A 541 33.10 -31.62 6.73
C GLN A 541 31.92 -32.52 6.27
N LEU A 542 30.75 -32.36 6.90
CA LEU A 542 29.51 -33.02 6.45
C LEU A 542 29.15 -32.63 5.02
N VAL A 543 29.51 -31.42 4.65
CA VAL A 543 29.40 -30.84 3.32
C VAL A 543 30.69 -30.09 2.97
N PRO A 544 31.04 -29.97 1.69
CA PRO A 544 32.26 -29.26 1.28
C PRO A 544 32.21 -27.78 1.71
N SER A 545 33.32 -27.30 2.26
CA SER A 545 33.54 -25.87 2.41
C SER A 545 33.88 -25.27 1.04
N THR A 546 33.31 -24.12 0.73
CA THR A 546 33.41 -23.51 -0.60
C THR A 546 33.70 -22.01 -0.53
N LYS A 547 34.39 -21.50 -1.55
CA LYS A 547 34.57 -20.07 -1.78
C LYS A 547 34.05 -19.71 -3.17
N THR A 548 33.21 -18.70 -3.26
CA THR A 548 32.60 -18.24 -4.49
C THR A 548 32.85 -16.75 -4.69
N ASP A 549 33.43 -16.38 -5.83
CA ASP A 549 33.58 -14.97 -6.22
C ASP A 549 32.78 -14.74 -7.51
N ILE A 550 31.89 -13.73 -7.49
CA ILE A 550 31.08 -13.38 -8.65
C ILE A 550 31.31 -11.90 -8.98
N HIS A 551 31.75 -11.64 -10.20
CA HIS A 551 31.93 -10.31 -10.74
C HIS A 551 30.93 -10.09 -11.86
N GLU A 552 30.01 -9.16 -11.70
CA GLU A 552 28.98 -8.87 -12.70
C GLU A 552 29.03 -7.40 -13.12
N ARG A 553 28.97 -7.17 -14.43
CA ARG A 553 28.85 -5.84 -15.04
C ARG A 553 27.63 -5.82 -15.94
N ASN A 554 26.78 -4.83 -15.73
CA ASN A 554 25.60 -4.55 -16.55
C ASN A 554 25.73 -3.18 -17.23
N ILE A 555 25.50 -3.15 -18.53
CA ILE A 555 25.40 -1.92 -19.34
C ILE A 555 24.03 -1.95 -20.01
N ALA A 556 23.21 -0.97 -19.69
CA ALA A 556 21.87 -0.85 -20.25
C ALA A 556 21.67 0.48 -20.98
N GLY A 557 20.95 0.44 -22.08
CA GLY A 557 20.45 1.60 -22.81
C GLY A 557 18.97 1.46 -23.07
N PHE A 558 18.21 2.55 -23.01
CA PHE A 558 16.77 2.51 -23.26
C PHE A 558 16.26 3.77 -23.96
N ALA A 559 15.15 3.58 -24.67
CA ALA A 559 14.36 4.65 -25.26
C ALA A 559 12.86 4.34 -25.05
N GLN A 560 12.11 5.35 -24.70
CA GLN A 560 10.68 5.26 -24.48
C GLN A 560 9.98 6.51 -25.02
N TYR A 561 8.85 6.34 -25.68
CA TYR A 561 8.01 7.44 -26.16
C TYR A 561 6.58 7.30 -25.63
N GLY A 562 6.09 8.33 -24.99
CA GLY A 562 4.71 8.43 -24.50
C GLY A 562 3.92 9.48 -25.25
N LEU A 563 2.82 9.08 -25.89
CA LEU A 563 1.96 9.91 -26.73
C LEU A 563 0.56 10.03 -26.12
N VAL A 564 0.03 11.25 -26.04
CA VAL A 564 -1.34 11.52 -25.58
C VAL A 564 -2.15 12.12 -26.70
N LEU A 565 -3.15 11.40 -27.21
CA LEU A 565 -4.04 11.77 -28.31
C LEU A 565 -5.49 11.80 -27.82
N SER A 566 -5.99 12.95 -27.40
CA SER A 566 -7.38 13.12 -26.94
C SER A 566 -7.77 12.06 -25.89
N LYS A 567 -8.44 10.98 -26.32
CA LYS A 567 -8.92 9.88 -25.47
C LYS A 567 -7.93 8.72 -25.36
N TRP A 568 -6.88 8.70 -26.18
CA TRP A 568 -5.89 7.62 -26.23
C TRP A 568 -4.58 8.04 -25.62
N THR A 569 -3.96 7.14 -24.90
CA THR A 569 -2.58 7.26 -24.44
C THR A 569 -1.82 6.04 -24.89
N VAL A 570 -0.70 6.24 -25.59
CA VAL A 570 0.13 5.17 -26.12
C VAL A 570 1.54 5.32 -25.55
N GLY A 571 2.09 4.25 -25.04
CA GLY A 571 3.47 4.17 -24.58
C GLY A 571 4.19 3.07 -25.35
N LEU A 572 5.34 3.39 -25.93
CA LEU A 572 6.21 2.47 -26.64
C LEU A 572 7.61 2.61 -26.04
N GLY A 573 8.30 1.50 -25.81
CA GLY A 573 9.66 1.56 -25.30
C GLY A 573 10.45 0.28 -25.60
N VAL A 574 11.75 0.41 -25.55
CA VAL A 574 12.69 -0.71 -25.64
C VAL A 574 13.86 -0.45 -24.72
N ARG A 575 14.30 -1.46 -24.01
CA ARG A 575 15.52 -1.49 -23.21
C ARG A 575 16.43 -2.60 -23.74
N TYR A 576 17.68 -2.30 -23.91
CA TYR A 576 18.75 -3.26 -24.22
C TYR A 576 19.67 -3.38 -23.02
N GLU A 577 20.05 -4.61 -22.67
CA GLU A 577 21.01 -4.90 -21.61
C GLU A 577 22.09 -5.87 -22.07
N ASN A 578 23.35 -5.49 -21.78
CA ASN A 578 24.52 -6.36 -21.92
C ASN A 578 25.06 -6.66 -20.54
N ILE A 579 25.01 -7.93 -20.14
CA ILE A 579 25.52 -8.39 -18.83
C ILE A 579 26.66 -9.35 -19.07
N VAL A 580 27.75 -9.14 -18.33
CA VAL A 580 28.90 -10.06 -18.30
C VAL A 580 29.10 -10.46 -16.84
N ARG A 581 29.03 -11.77 -16.58
CA ARG A 581 29.24 -12.37 -15.28
C ARG A 581 30.40 -13.35 -15.34
N ASP A 582 31.43 -13.09 -14.57
CA ASP A 582 32.51 -14.00 -14.29
C ASP A 582 32.26 -14.69 -12.95
N TYR A 583 32.35 -16.00 -12.93
CA TYR A 583 32.13 -16.85 -11.79
C TYR A 583 33.39 -17.61 -11.45
N LEU A 584 33.88 -17.53 -10.20
CA LEU A 584 35.04 -18.25 -9.72
C LEU A 584 34.62 -19.17 -8.54
N SER A 585 35.07 -20.40 -8.55
CA SER A 585 34.97 -21.32 -7.41
C SER A 585 36.37 -21.62 -6.91
N ASP A 586 36.61 -21.39 -5.61
CA ASP A 586 37.93 -21.55 -4.98
C ASP A 586 39.08 -20.86 -5.71
N GLY A 587 38.79 -19.67 -6.27
CA GLY A 587 39.74 -18.85 -7.02
C GLY A 587 39.93 -19.25 -8.48
N VAL A 588 39.30 -20.31 -8.96
CA VAL A 588 39.38 -20.79 -10.36
C VAL A 588 38.14 -20.37 -11.11
N LYS A 589 38.33 -19.68 -12.23
CA LYS A 589 37.20 -19.27 -13.09
C LYS A 589 36.54 -20.50 -13.70
N GLN A 590 35.23 -20.53 -13.61
CA GLN A 590 34.37 -21.59 -14.15
C GLN A 590 33.71 -21.07 -15.44
N ASP A 591 34.20 -21.50 -16.60
CA ASP A 591 33.72 -21.01 -17.90
C ASP A 591 32.31 -21.53 -18.23
N ASP A 592 31.94 -22.68 -17.71
CA ASP A 592 30.63 -23.35 -17.91
C ASP A 592 29.49 -22.63 -17.17
N VAL A 593 29.78 -21.82 -16.16
CA VAL A 593 28.80 -21.02 -15.41
C VAL A 593 29.04 -19.52 -15.52
N SER A 594 30.20 -19.08 -16.05
CA SER A 594 30.41 -17.70 -16.48
C SER A 594 29.54 -17.39 -17.70
N ARG A 595 28.89 -16.23 -17.74
CA ARG A 595 27.85 -15.95 -18.75
C ARG A 595 27.96 -14.55 -19.32
N LYS A 596 27.56 -14.43 -20.58
CA LYS A 596 27.32 -13.16 -21.25
C LYS A 596 25.92 -13.16 -21.84
N TYR A 597 25.14 -12.15 -21.50
CA TYR A 597 23.76 -11.99 -21.96
C TYR A 597 23.62 -10.67 -22.75
N ASN A 598 22.84 -10.76 -23.84
CA ASN A 598 22.41 -9.62 -24.65
C ASN A 598 20.91 -9.73 -24.82
N ASN A 599 20.13 -8.87 -24.21
CA ASN A 599 18.68 -8.97 -24.19
C ASN A 599 18.02 -7.65 -24.58
N PHE A 600 16.90 -7.75 -25.31
CA PHE A 600 16.02 -6.64 -25.60
C PHE A 600 14.69 -6.85 -24.85
N PHE A 601 14.18 -5.78 -24.26
CA PHE A 601 12.94 -5.79 -23.50
C PHE A 601 11.98 -4.75 -24.08
N PRO A 602 11.14 -5.13 -25.08
CA PRO A 602 10.11 -4.25 -25.61
C PRO A 602 8.95 -4.09 -24.63
N ASN A 603 8.30 -2.94 -24.68
CA ASN A 603 7.06 -2.68 -23.98
C ASN A 603 6.11 -1.85 -24.83
N LEU A 604 4.82 -2.19 -24.77
CA LEU A 604 3.71 -1.49 -25.39
C LEU A 604 2.61 -1.30 -24.36
N SER A 605 2.09 -0.10 -24.27
CA SER A 605 0.90 0.21 -23.49
C SER A 605 -0.05 1.06 -24.33
N VAL A 606 -1.30 0.65 -24.44
CA VAL A 606 -2.36 1.40 -25.10
C VAL A 606 -3.51 1.57 -24.13
N SER A 607 -3.95 2.78 -23.87
CA SER A 607 -5.11 3.05 -23.03
C SER A 607 -6.08 4.01 -23.69
N CYS A 608 -7.36 3.84 -23.38
CA CYS A 608 -8.45 4.68 -23.88
C CYS A 608 -9.34 5.12 -22.72
N ASN A 609 -9.70 6.40 -22.72
CA ASN A 609 -10.62 7.00 -21.76
C ASN A 609 -11.88 7.50 -22.51
N LYS A 610 -13.07 6.96 -22.17
CA LYS A 610 -14.36 7.35 -22.74
C LYS A 610 -15.40 7.49 -21.63
N GLY A 611 -15.63 8.70 -21.17
CA GLY A 611 -16.55 8.99 -20.07
C GLY A 611 -16.09 8.32 -18.76
N ASN A 612 -16.92 7.41 -18.22
CA ASN A 612 -16.60 6.66 -17.00
C ASN A 612 -15.86 5.34 -17.28
N TRP A 613 -15.53 5.04 -18.52
CA TRP A 613 -14.85 3.83 -18.93
C TRP A 613 -13.39 4.11 -19.20
N TYR A 614 -12.51 3.28 -18.63
CA TYR A 614 -11.08 3.28 -18.83
C TYR A 614 -10.65 1.88 -19.25
N TRP A 615 -9.96 1.78 -20.38
CA TRP A 615 -9.43 0.54 -20.94
C TRP A 615 -7.93 0.66 -21.09
N GLN A 616 -7.21 -0.41 -20.79
CA GLN A 616 -5.78 -0.49 -20.99
C GLN A 616 -5.38 -1.87 -21.45
N LEU A 617 -4.49 -1.95 -22.45
CA LEU A 617 -3.79 -3.14 -22.88
C LEU A 617 -2.29 -2.91 -22.73
N ASN A 618 -1.60 -3.84 -22.08
CA ASN A 618 -0.16 -3.80 -21.89
C ASN A 618 0.45 -5.11 -22.41
N ILE A 619 1.56 -5.00 -23.14
CA ILE A 619 2.39 -6.13 -23.57
C ILE A 619 3.83 -5.76 -23.28
N ASN A 620 4.56 -6.59 -22.53
CA ASN A 620 5.96 -6.35 -22.20
C ASN A 620 6.73 -7.65 -22.03
N GLU A 621 8.04 -7.57 -22.26
CA GLU A 621 8.98 -8.61 -21.86
C GLU A 621 9.77 -8.15 -20.65
N LYS A 622 9.95 -9.05 -19.68
CA LYS A 622 10.64 -8.86 -18.40
C LYS A 622 11.62 -10.00 -18.17
N ILE A 623 12.47 -9.84 -17.17
CA ILE A 623 13.44 -10.86 -16.78
C ILE A 623 13.45 -10.97 -15.24
N HIS A 624 13.67 -12.18 -14.73
CA HIS A 624 14.00 -12.41 -13.31
C HIS A 624 15.37 -13.07 -13.25
N ARG A 625 16.30 -12.44 -12.56
CA ARG A 625 17.67 -12.96 -12.42
C ARG A 625 17.81 -13.69 -11.08
N PRO A 626 18.57 -14.78 -11.03
CA PRO A 626 18.89 -15.41 -9.75
C PRO A 626 19.66 -14.44 -8.86
N SER A 627 19.38 -14.48 -7.56
CA SER A 627 20.16 -13.75 -6.56
C SER A 627 21.58 -14.34 -6.44
N TYR A 628 22.53 -13.55 -5.94
CA TYR A 628 23.89 -14.04 -5.73
C TYR A 628 23.95 -15.21 -4.75
N ARG A 629 23.05 -15.26 -3.79
CA ARG A 629 22.91 -16.41 -2.90
C ARG A 629 22.45 -17.66 -3.65
N GLN A 630 21.48 -17.57 -4.56
CA GLN A 630 21.05 -18.70 -5.38
C GLN A 630 22.13 -19.20 -6.32
N LEU A 631 23.02 -18.30 -6.79
CA LEU A 631 24.18 -18.64 -7.60
C LEU A 631 25.37 -19.20 -6.81
N GLY A 632 25.33 -19.15 -5.48
CA GLY A 632 26.39 -19.65 -4.61
C GLY A 632 26.62 -21.16 -4.80
N ASN A 633 27.86 -21.59 -4.56
CA ASN A 633 28.22 -23.03 -4.59
C ASN A 633 28.28 -23.61 -3.18
N PHE A 634 27.35 -23.24 -2.31
CA PHE A 634 27.29 -23.78 -0.94
C PHE A 634 26.22 -24.85 -0.84
N MET A 635 26.48 -25.80 0.05
CA MET A 635 25.51 -26.80 0.46
C MET A 635 25.38 -26.73 1.99
N GLN A 636 24.24 -26.35 2.49
CA GLN A 636 23.92 -26.26 3.92
C GLN A 636 23.28 -27.57 4.37
N TYR A 637 23.70 -28.05 5.53
CA TYR A 637 23.11 -29.17 6.20
C TYR A 637 21.88 -28.71 7.02
N ASP A 638 20.69 -29.22 6.72
CA ASP A 638 19.51 -28.98 7.53
C ASP A 638 19.26 -30.15 8.52
N ASN A 639 19.39 -31.36 8.04
CA ASN A 639 19.37 -32.61 8.80
C ASN A 639 19.92 -33.74 7.90
N ARG A 640 20.06 -34.97 8.44
CA ARG A 640 20.64 -36.14 7.74
C ARG A 640 19.98 -36.45 6.39
N PHE A 641 18.73 -36.06 6.19
CA PHE A 641 17.95 -36.42 5.03
C PHE A 641 17.63 -35.22 4.13
N LEU A 642 18.01 -34.02 4.56
CA LEU A 642 17.69 -32.80 3.83
C LEU A 642 18.86 -31.83 3.85
N TYR A 643 19.25 -31.37 2.68
CA TYR A 643 20.26 -30.35 2.47
C TYR A 643 19.66 -29.24 1.60
N GLU A 644 20.17 -28.04 1.75
CA GLU A 644 19.75 -26.88 0.97
C GLU A 644 20.96 -26.16 0.38
N GLY A 645 20.84 -25.55 -0.79
CA GLY A 645 21.94 -24.75 -1.33
C GLY A 645 21.64 -24.02 -2.61
N GLY A 646 22.69 -23.37 -3.10
CA GLY A 646 22.63 -22.65 -4.35
C GLY A 646 22.83 -23.55 -5.57
N ASN A 647 22.70 -22.94 -6.75
CA ASN A 647 22.92 -23.58 -8.03
C ASN A 647 23.60 -22.57 -8.99
N PRO A 648 24.91 -22.69 -9.20
CA PRO A 648 25.66 -21.79 -10.09
C PRO A 648 25.21 -21.82 -11.56
N THR A 649 24.54 -22.92 -11.96
CA THR A 649 24.12 -23.09 -13.36
C THR A 649 22.83 -22.34 -13.72
N LEU A 650 22.17 -21.72 -12.72
CA LEU A 650 20.93 -20.99 -12.94
C LEU A 650 21.04 -19.90 -14.02
N GLN A 651 20.04 -19.91 -14.89
CA GLN A 651 19.85 -18.90 -15.93
C GLN A 651 18.70 -17.97 -15.58
N PRO A 652 18.73 -16.72 -16.03
CA PRO A 652 17.62 -15.79 -15.84
C PRO A 652 16.35 -16.29 -16.55
N GLU A 653 15.23 -16.17 -15.83
CA GLU A 653 13.88 -16.44 -16.37
C GLU A 653 13.40 -15.25 -17.20
N LYS A 654 12.87 -15.49 -18.40
CA LYS A 654 12.24 -14.48 -19.25
C LYS A 654 10.72 -14.56 -19.19
N VAL A 655 10.07 -13.42 -19.06
CA VAL A 655 8.62 -13.33 -18.88
C VAL A 655 8.01 -12.43 -19.95
N LEU A 656 7.29 -13.02 -20.90
CA LEU A 656 6.39 -12.28 -21.78
C LEU A 656 5.03 -12.15 -21.08
N ASN A 657 4.58 -10.91 -20.87
CA ASN A 657 3.32 -10.64 -20.20
C ASN A 657 2.39 -9.80 -21.07
N ALA A 658 1.14 -10.25 -21.21
CA ALA A 658 0.05 -9.53 -21.85
C ALA A 658 -1.08 -9.34 -20.84
N GLU A 659 -1.56 -8.11 -20.66
CA GLU A 659 -2.57 -7.78 -19.65
C GLU A 659 -3.56 -6.77 -20.21
N ALA A 660 -4.87 -7.07 -20.06
CA ALA A 660 -5.96 -6.16 -20.31
C ALA A 660 -6.63 -5.74 -19.01
N MET A 661 -6.97 -4.46 -18.87
CA MET A 661 -7.63 -3.89 -17.70
C MET A 661 -8.79 -3.00 -18.13
N MET A 662 -9.87 -3.04 -17.37
CA MET A 662 -11.05 -2.18 -17.51
C MET A 662 -11.43 -1.59 -16.16
N ILE A 663 -11.71 -0.29 -16.12
CA ILE A 663 -12.27 0.39 -14.95
C ILE A 663 -13.59 1.05 -15.35
N TYR A 664 -14.64 0.83 -14.59
CA TYR A 664 -15.92 1.50 -14.70
C TYR A 664 -16.39 1.93 -13.31
N LYS A 665 -16.33 3.23 -13.03
CA LYS A 665 -16.71 3.79 -11.71
C LYS A 665 -16.00 3.05 -10.55
N TRP A 666 -16.71 2.23 -9.79
CA TRP A 666 -16.25 1.45 -8.63
C TRP A 666 -15.84 0.02 -8.97
N LEU A 667 -15.95 -0.39 -10.22
CA LEU A 667 -15.57 -1.72 -10.70
C LEU A 667 -14.24 -1.64 -11.46
N ASN A 668 -13.28 -2.46 -11.08
CA ASN A 668 -12.04 -2.71 -11.82
C ASN A 668 -11.94 -4.20 -12.14
N VAL A 669 -11.70 -4.52 -13.40
CA VAL A 669 -11.51 -5.90 -13.89
C VAL A 669 -10.21 -5.96 -14.65
N SER A 670 -9.40 -6.97 -14.39
CA SER A 670 -8.19 -7.25 -15.17
C SER A 670 -8.05 -8.74 -15.47
N ILE A 671 -7.48 -9.03 -16.62
CA ILE A 671 -7.07 -10.37 -17.04
C ILE A 671 -5.69 -10.29 -17.65
N GLY A 672 -4.83 -11.24 -17.35
CA GLY A 672 -3.48 -11.28 -17.86
C GLY A 672 -3.01 -12.70 -18.12
N TYR A 673 -2.06 -12.81 -19.04
CA TYR A 673 -1.40 -14.04 -19.40
C TYR A 673 0.11 -13.82 -19.37
N LYS A 674 0.85 -14.75 -18.73
CA LYS A 674 2.31 -14.77 -18.73
C LYS A 674 2.81 -16.06 -19.39
N TYR A 675 3.82 -15.90 -20.23
CA TYR A 675 4.65 -17.00 -20.72
C TYR A 675 6.05 -16.84 -20.15
N LEU A 676 6.46 -17.79 -19.31
CA LEU A 676 7.75 -17.81 -18.63
C LEU A 676 8.64 -18.83 -19.34
N LYS A 677 9.81 -18.40 -19.75
CA LYS A 677 10.84 -19.25 -20.36
C LYS A 677 12.03 -19.36 -19.40
N ASP A 678 12.65 -20.55 -19.35
CA ASP A 678 13.75 -20.88 -18.44
C ASP A 678 13.36 -20.63 -16.98
N VAL A 679 12.09 -21.01 -16.64
CA VAL A 679 11.48 -20.68 -15.36
C VAL A 679 12.26 -21.24 -14.18
N MET A 680 12.54 -20.40 -13.20
CA MET A 680 13.24 -20.79 -11.97
C MET A 680 12.24 -21.22 -10.91
N GLU A 681 12.21 -22.53 -10.60
CA GLU A 681 11.34 -23.08 -9.57
C GLU A 681 12.14 -23.66 -8.41
N TRP A 682 11.71 -23.37 -7.20
CA TRP A 682 12.21 -23.98 -5.97
C TRP A 682 11.65 -25.40 -5.89
N THR A 683 12.54 -26.39 -5.87
CA THR A 683 12.18 -27.80 -5.81
C THR A 683 13.25 -28.61 -5.07
N LYS A 684 13.04 -29.89 -4.97
CA LYS A 684 14.00 -30.81 -4.43
C LYS A 684 14.16 -32.05 -5.30
N TYR A 685 15.34 -32.61 -5.26
CA TYR A 685 15.65 -33.87 -5.94
C TYR A 685 16.55 -34.74 -5.03
N ILE A 686 16.63 -36.02 -5.34
CA ILE A 686 17.58 -36.93 -4.67
C ILE A 686 18.98 -36.62 -5.18
N TYR A 687 19.89 -36.29 -4.26
CA TYR A 687 21.26 -35.98 -4.65
C TYR A 687 21.96 -37.20 -5.22
N PRO A 688 22.63 -37.14 -6.41
CA PRO A 688 23.21 -38.29 -7.09
C PRO A 688 24.16 -39.08 -6.18
N GLY A 689 23.89 -40.38 -6.04
CA GLY A 689 24.71 -41.30 -5.24
C GLY A 689 24.59 -41.11 -3.71
N LYS A 690 23.60 -40.37 -3.21
CA LYS A 690 23.35 -40.16 -1.80
C LYS A 690 21.91 -40.47 -1.42
N GLU A 691 21.65 -40.62 -0.11
CA GLU A 691 20.32 -40.96 0.45
C GLU A 691 19.62 -39.72 1.07
N PHE A 692 19.92 -38.54 0.59
CA PHE A 692 19.29 -37.31 1.05
C PHE A 692 18.69 -36.53 -0.11
N ALA A 693 17.69 -35.73 0.19
CA ALA A 693 17.10 -34.78 -0.72
C ALA A 693 17.83 -33.43 -0.68
N TYR A 694 18.00 -32.80 -1.83
CA TYR A 694 18.64 -31.50 -1.96
C TYR A 694 17.62 -30.48 -2.44
N ASN A 695 17.38 -29.44 -1.63
CA ASN A 695 16.53 -28.31 -1.96
C ASN A 695 17.34 -27.23 -2.70
N THR A 696 16.90 -26.84 -3.87
CA THR A 696 17.52 -25.77 -4.65
C THR A 696 16.57 -25.23 -5.72
N SER A 697 16.94 -24.12 -6.33
CA SER A 697 16.25 -23.66 -7.54
C SER A 697 16.82 -24.34 -8.77
N LEU A 698 15.94 -24.75 -9.68
CA LEU A 698 16.29 -25.32 -10.99
C LEU A 698 15.58 -24.53 -12.10
N ASN A 699 16.20 -24.49 -13.30
CA ASN A 699 15.51 -23.97 -14.47
C ASN A 699 14.71 -25.09 -15.17
N PHE A 700 13.48 -24.74 -15.54
CA PHE A 700 12.59 -25.57 -16.35
C PHE A 700 12.23 -24.83 -17.63
N ASN A 701 11.92 -25.57 -18.70
CA ASN A 701 11.82 -25.01 -20.04
C ASN A 701 10.79 -23.86 -20.12
N HIS A 702 9.54 -24.09 -19.70
CA HIS A 702 8.51 -23.05 -19.68
C HIS A 702 7.38 -23.37 -18.73
N LYS A 703 6.71 -22.30 -18.31
CA LYS A 703 5.46 -22.29 -17.54
C LYS A 703 4.56 -21.19 -18.08
N GLN A 704 3.27 -21.44 -18.13
CA GLN A 704 2.29 -20.42 -18.50
C GLN A 704 1.41 -20.11 -17.29
N LEU A 705 0.94 -18.87 -17.20
CA LEU A 705 0.10 -18.42 -16.10
C LEU A 705 -1.05 -17.57 -16.66
N LEU A 706 -2.28 -17.98 -16.41
CA LEU A 706 -3.47 -17.16 -16.60
C LEU A 706 -3.89 -16.58 -15.26
N TYR A 707 -4.09 -15.27 -15.17
CA TYR A 707 -4.53 -14.62 -13.95
C TYR A 707 -5.57 -13.54 -14.22
N GLY A 708 -6.42 -13.25 -13.23
CA GLY A 708 -7.44 -12.23 -13.33
C GLY A 708 -7.85 -11.71 -11.97
N SER A 709 -8.35 -10.48 -11.92
CA SER A 709 -8.79 -9.81 -10.69
C SER A 709 -10.04 -8.99 -10.94
N VAL A 710 -10.99 -9.10 -10.03
CA VAL A 710 -12.19 -8.24 -9.97
C VAL A 710 -12.15 -7.50 -8.64
N ASN A 711 -12.15 -6.16 -8.71
CA ASN A 711 -12.13 -5.29 -7.53
C ASN A 711 -13.37 -4.41 -7.55
N VAL A 712 -14.08 -4.36 -6.43
CA VAL A 712 -15.35 -3.67 -6.26
C VAL A 712 -15.26 -2.77 -5.04
N SER A 713 -15.44 -1.44 -5.21
CA SER A 713 -15.31 -0.45 -4.14
C SER A 713 -16.49 0.53 -4.09
N PRO A 714 -17.72 0.06 -3.81
CA PRO A 714 -18.88 0.92 -3.67
C PRO A 714 -18.85 1.73 -2.38
N ARG A 715 -19.81 2.63 -2.18
CA ARG A 715 -19.95 3.45 -0.98
C ARG A 715 -21.37 3.43 -0.44
N PHE A 716 -21.46 3.21 0.87
CA PHE A 716 -22.74 3.18 1.58
C PHE A 716 -22.63 4.03 2.85
N GLY A 717 -22.66 5.36 2.71
CA GLY A 717 -22.49 6.29 3.82
C GLY A 717 -21.13 6.14 4.52
N ILE A 718 -21.15 5.71 5.79
CA ILE A 718 -19.93 5.45 6.58
C ILE A 718 -19.23 4.16 6.16
N PHE A 719 -19.93 3.22 5.56
CA PHE A 719 -19.39 1.92 5.11
C PHE A 719 -18.73 2.04 3.74
N ARG A 720 -17.47 1.66 3.65
CA ARG A 720 -16.60 1.82 2.48
C ARG A 720 -15.84 0.52 2.21
N PRO A 721 -16.52 -0.49 1.64
CA PRO A 721 -15.87 -1.75 1.34
C PRO A 721 -14.90 -1.63 0.17
N MET A 722 -13.89 -2.50 0.18
CA MET A 722 -13.08 -2.87 -0.97
C MET A 722 -13.07 -4.40 -1.04
N TRP A 723 -13.76 -4.95 -2.00
CA TRP A 723 -13.86 -6.40 -2.19
C TRP A 723 -13.04 -6.79 -3.42
N LYS A 724 -12.18 -7.77 -3.23
CA LYS A 724 -11.26 -8.26 -4.25
C LYS A 724 -11.44 -9.76 -4.43
N ILE A 725 -11.62 -10.19 -5.66
CA ILE A 725 -11.62 -11.60 -6.05
C ILE A 725 -10.50 -11.77 -7.06
N ASN A 726 -9.60 -12.71 -6.79
CA ASN A 726 -8.48 -13.00 -7.67
C ASN A 726 -8.51 -14.46 -8.08
N TYR A 727 -8.17 -14.70 -9.35
CA TYR A 727 -8.02 -16.01 -9.95
C TYR A 727 -6.63 -16.12 -10.55
N SER A 728 -5.97 -17.29 -10.38
CA SER A 728 -4.70 -17.60 -11.02
C SER A 728 -4.60 -19.09 -11.27
N GLN A 729 -4.14 -19.46 -12.45
CA GLN A 729 -3.91 -20.86 -12.85
C GLN A 729 -2.60 -21.00 -13.60
N GLN A 730 -1.76 -21.89 -13.12
CA GLN A 730 -0.57 -22.32 -13.85
C GLN A 730 -0.88 -23.45 -14.84
N PHE A 731 -0.17 -23.41 -15.96
CA PHE A 731 -0.06 -24.51 -16.91
C PHE A 731 1.43 -24.89 -16.95
N PHE A 732 1.77 -25.88 -16.11
CA PHE A 732 3.13 -26.34 -15.89
C PHE A 732 3.12 -27.88 -15.76
N ASP A 733 3.73 -28.54 -16.69
CA ASP A 733 3.75 -30.00 -16.76
C ASP A 733 4.79 -30.57 -15.78
N THR A 734 4.41 -30.62 -14.51
CA THR A 734 5.29 -31.04 -13.41
C THR A 734 5.65 -32.54 -13.52
N GLU A 735 4.78 -33.39 -14.08
CA GLU A 735 5.03 -34.80 -14.25
C GLU A 735 6.13 -35.06 -15.28
N LYS A 736 6.15 -34.30 -16.37
CA LYS A 736 7.22 -34.33 -17.37
C LYS A 736 8.61 -34.10 -16.75
N TYR A 737 8.66 -33.32 -15.68
CA TYR A 737 9.91 -33.04 -14.97
C TYR A 737 10.16 -33.95 -13.77
N GLY A 738 9.41 -35.05 -13.65
CA GLY A 738 9.63 -36.11 -12.66
C GLY A 738 8.90 -35.93 -11.33
N SER A 739 7.95 -35.00 -11.27
CA SER A 739 7.03 -34.91 -10.12
C SER A 739 6.08 -36.12 -10.11
N SER A 740 5.76 -36.61 -8.92
CA SER A 740 4.79 -37.72 -8.74
C SER A 740 3.34 -37.28 -8.97
N LYS A 741 3.08 -36.00 -9.33
CA LYS A 741 1.74 -35.46 -9.47
C LYS A 741 1.66 -34.29 -10.46
N ALA A 742 0.61 -34.28 -11.28
CA ALA A 742 0.21 -33.12 -12.09
C ALA A 742 -0.34 -31.99 -11.18
N LEU A 743 0.25 -30.81 -11.27
CA LEU A 743 -0.05 -29.67 -10.40
C LEU A 743 -0.66 -28.51 -11.20
N GLY A 744 -1.96 -28.60 -11.52
CA GLY A 744 -2.70 -27.59 -12.29
C GLY A 744 -3.87 -26.94 -11.56
N LYS A 745 -3.99 -27.11 -10.22
CA LYS A 745 -5.13 -26.60 -9.47
C LYS A 745 -5.11 -25.06 -9.36
N PRO A 746 -6.18 -24.35 -9.79
CA PRO A 746 -6.21 -22.90 -9.75
C PRO A 746 -6.34 -22.34 -8.34
N LEU A 747 -5.80 -21.13 -8.14
CA LEU A 747 -6.07 -20.27 -7.00
C LEU A 747 -7.34 -19.46 -7.25
N LEU A 748 -8.27 -19.49 -6.30
CA LEU A 748 -9.31 -18.48 -6.13
C LEU A 748 -9.13 -17.86 -4.75
N SER A 749 -8.90 -16.56 -4.67
CA SER A 749 -8.81 -15.85 -3.40
C SER A 749 -9.79 -14.69 -3.33
N CYS A 750 -10.27 -14.42 -2.12
CA CYS A 750 -11.19 -13.35 -1.82
C CYS A 750 -10.66 -12.54 -0.64
N SER A 751 -10.64 -11.20 -0.77
CA SER A 751 -10.37 -10.26 0.30
C SER A 751 -11.54 -9.30 0.43
N LEU A 752 -12.16 -9.25 1.60
CA LEU A 752 -13.28 -8.38 1.93
C LEU A 752 -12.82 -7.36 2.97
N ASP A 753 -12.32 -6.23 2.51
CA ASP A 753 -11.88 -5.11 3.34
C ASP A 753 -13.09 -4.22 3.64
N ASN A 754 -13.67 -4.32 4.83
CA ASN A 754 -14.84 -3.57 5.26
C ASN A 754 -14.38 -2.42 6.16
N ASN A 755 -14.39 -1.21 5.62
CA ASN A 755 -13.94 -0.01 6.31
C ASN A 755 -15.14 0.84 6.74
N PHE A 756 -15.11 1.33 7.97
CA PHE A 756 -16.15 2.17 8.59
C PHE A 756 -15.53 3.51 8.99
N ALA A 757 -15.86 4.58 8.27
CA ALA A 757 -15.46 5.95 8.60
C ALA A 757 -16.46 6.50 9.63
N LEU A 758 -16.21 6.22 10.92
CA LEU A 758 -17.11 6.56 12.02
C LEU A 758 -17.18 8.08 12.25
N SER A 759 -16.07 8.79 12.04
CA SER A 759 -15.97 10.25 12.04
C SER A 759 -14.77 10.70 11.20
N GLU A 760 -14.50 12.01 11.13
CA GLU A 760 -13.30 12.56 10.49
C GLU A 760 -11.98 12.17 11.19
N THR A 761 -12.06 11.76 12.46
CA THR A 761 -10.90 11.44 13.31
C THR A 761 -10.89 9.99 13.80
N MET A 762 -11.90 9.18 13.46
CA MET A 762 -12.07 7.83 13.99
C MET A 762 -12.59 6.89 12.91
N GLY A 763 -12.03 5.69 12.84
CA GLY A 763 -12.49 4.64 11.97
C GLY A 763 -12.20 3.26 12.50
N ALA A 764 -12.92 2.29 11.94
CA ALA A 764 -12.74 0.87 12.20
C ALA A 764 -12.66 0.11 10.88
N ALA A 765 -12.02 -1.03 10.86
CA ALA A 765 -11.97 -1.91 9.70
C ALA A 765 -12.04 -3.37 10.15
N MET A 766 -12.72 -4.18 9.34
CA MET A 766 -12.73 -5.63 9.43
C MET A 766 -12.31 -6.19 8.08
N ASN A 767 -11.22 -6.93 8.07
CA ASN A 767 -10.73 -7.62 6.89
C ASN A 767 -10.96 -9.12 7.02
N PHE A 768 -11.57 -9.71 6.01
CA PHE A 768 -11.68 -11.15 5.82
C PHE A 768 -10.90 -11.55 4.58
N TYR A 769 -10.02 -12.53 4.71
CA TYR A 769 -9.26 -13.13 3.61
C TYR A 769 -9.53 -14.63 3.56
N ALA A 770 -9.71 -15.15 2.35
CA ALA A 770 -9.78 -16.59 2.09
C ALA A 770 -9.11 -16.93 0.77
N ALA A 771 -8.43 -18.07 0.73
CA ALA A 771 -7.84 -18.65 -0.47
C ALA A 771 -8.16 -20.14 -0.56
N THR A 772 -8.48 -20.61 -1.75
CA THR A 772 -8.67 -22.05 -2.03
C THR A 772 -7.32 -22.78 -2.04
N SER A 773 -7.35 -24.08 -1.90
CA SER A 773 -6.15 -24.86 -2.20
C SER A 773 -5.78 -24.73 -3.69
N ASN A 774 -4.47 -24.54 -3.97
CA ASN A 774 -3.97 -24.22 -5.30
C ASN A 774 -2.57 -24.78 -5.50
N ALA A 775 -2.18 -24.88 -6.76
CA ALA A 775 -0.83 -25.26 -7.18
C ALA A 775 0.00 -24.02 -7.54
N ASP A 776 1.28 -24.01 -7.14
CA ASP A 776 2.30 -23.05 -7.58
C ASP A 776 3.66 -23.74 -7.69
N GLY A 777 4.23 -23.78 -8.88
CA GLY A 777 5.41 -24.60 -9.17
C GLY A 777 5.16 -26.06 -8.78
N PHE A 778 6.04 -26.59 -7.94
CA PHE A 778 5.95 -27.95 -7.39
C PHE A 778 5.18 -28.02 -6.05
N LEU A 779 4.57 -26.92 -5.63
CA LEU A 779 3.83 -26.82 -4.37
C LEU A 779 2.32 -26.95 -4.58
N MET A 780 1.67 -27.72 -3.71
CA MET A 780 0.22 -27.75 -3.54
C MET A 780 -0.14 -27.11 -2.21
N HIS A 781 -0.58 -25.87 -2.23
CA HIS A 781 -1.05 -25.16 -1.05
C HIS A 781 -2.43 -25.64 -0.61
N LYS A 782 -2.69 -25.70 0.69
CA LYS A 782 -4.03 -25.93 1.25
C LYS A 782 -4.77 -24.60 1.38
N SER A 783 -6.11 -24.70 1.48
CA SER A 783 -6.95 -23.54 1.73
C SER A 783 -6.57 -22.85 3.05
N SER A 784 -6.61 -21.52 3.06
CA SER A 784 -6.35 -20.69 4.23
C SER A 784 -7.35 -19.55 4.33
N TYR A 785 -7.61 -19.06 5.54
CA TYR A 785 -8.45 -17.89 5.78
C TYR A 785 -8.01 -17.18 7.06
N SER A 786 -8.30 -15.87 7.14
CA SER A 786 -8.01 -15.06 8.32
C SER A 786 -9.02 -13.94 8.49
N VAL A 787 -9.20 -13.50 9.72
CA VAL A 787 -10.00 -12.31 10.09
C VAL A 787 -9.14 -11.37 10.91
N ASN A 788 -9.11 -10.09 10.48
CA ASN A 788 -8.35 -9.05 11.15
C ASN A 788 -9.28 -7.88 11.49
N LEU A 789 -9.09 -7.28 12.65
CA LEU A 789 -9.81 -6.11 13.12
C LEU A 789 -8.84 -4.96 13.33
N ARG A 790 -9.24 -3.75 13.00
CA ARG A 790 -8.47 -2.53 13.21
C ARG A 790 -9.36 -1.40 13.69
N PHE A 791 -8.81 -0.58 14.55
CA PHE A 791 -9.43 0.64 15.04
C PHE A 791 -8.38 1.73 15.09
N TYR A 792 -8.76 2.97 14.74
CA TYR A 792 -7.89 4.12 14.90
C TYR A 792 -8.64 5.34 15.41
N LYS A 793 -7.91 6.20 16.14
CA LYS A 793 -8.36 7.51 16.60
C LYS A 793 -7.22 8.51 16.44
N SER A 794 -7.53 9.67 15.88
CA SER A 794 -6.62 10.82 15.83
C SER A 794 -7.11 11.96 16.70
N PHE A 795 -6.16 12.73 17.26
CA PHE A 795 -6.39 13.86 18.18
C PHE A 795 -5.57 15.07 17.72
N ALA A 796 -5.95 16.26 18.21
CA ALA A 796 -5.23 17.51 17.99
C ALA A 796 -4.87 17.73 16.52
N ASN A 797 -5.87 17.74 15.61
CA ASN A 797 -5.69 17.88 14.19
C ASN A 797 -4.68 16.87 13.58
N ARG A 798 -4.76 15.59 14.01
CA ARG A 798 -3.87 14.49 13.62
C ARG A 798 -2.42 14.63 14.08
N THR A 799 -2.14 15.48 15.06
CA THR A 799 -0.83 15.51 15.73
C THR A 799 -0.56 14.18 16.43
N TRP A 800 -1.57 13.59 17.04
CA TRP A 800 -1.52 12.25 17.62
C TRP A 800 -2.44 11.29 16.90
N ILE A 801 -1.95 10.09 16.61
CA ILE A 801 -2.75 9.01 16.05
C ILE A 801 -2.48 7.74 16.85
N ILE A 802 -3.54 7.09 17.29
CA ILE A 802 -3.48 5.80 18.00
C ILE A 802 -4.11 4.75 17.10
N TYR A 803 -3.43 3.63 16.95
CA TYR A 803 -3.82 2.47 16.19
C TYR A 803 -3.89 1.25 17.09
N LEU A 804 -5.00 0.53 17.04
CA LEU A 804 -5.17 -0.77 17.66
C LEU A 804 -5.52 -1.78 16.59
N SER A 805 -4.83 -2.93 16.54
CA SER A 805 -5.21 -4.02 15.65
C SER A 805 -5.16 -5.38 16.34
N ALA A 806 -6.04 -6.27 15.90
CA ALA A 806 -6.05 -7.67 16.28
C ALA A 806 -6.05 -8.50 14.99
N ASN A 807 -4.98 -9.25 14.76
CA ASN A 807 -4.79 -10.01 13.54
C ASN A 807 -5.04 -11.50 13.81
N ASP A 808 -5.53 -12.20 12.77
CA ASP A 808 -5.82 -13.63 12.78
C ASP A 808 -6.58 -14.07 14.04
N ILE A 809 -7.66 -13.35 14.39
CA ILE A 809 -8.42 -13.55 15.63
C ILE A 809 -8.93 -14.99 15.78
N LEU A 810 -9.13 -15.70 14.67
CA LEU A 810 -9.60 -17.09 14.61
C LEU A 810 -8.46 -18.12 14.70
N LYS A 811 -7.19 -17.72 14.69
CA LYS A 811 -6.00 -18.60 14.65
C LYS A 811 -6.01 -19.57 13.45
N THR A 812 -6.37 -19.09 12.28
CA THR A 812 -6.60 -19.90 11.07
C THR A 812 -5.60 -19.64 9.95
N ALA A 813 -4.78 -18.60 10.04
CA ALA A 813 -3.73 -18.27 9.08
C ALA A 813 -2.52 -19.21 9.24
N LYS A 814 -2.72 -20.51 8.95
CA LYS A 814 -1.66 -21.52 8.96
C LYS A 814 -1.05 -21.65 7.56
N GLU A 815 0.26 -21.83 7.51
CA GLU A 815 0.98 -22.18 6.29
C GLU A 815 0.97 -23.70 6.12
N ARG A 816 0.26 -24.20 5.13
CA ARG A 816 0.13 -25.65 4.85
C ARG A 816 0.29 -25.92 3.37
N TRP A 817 1.28 -26.73 3.03
CA TRP A 817 1.51 -27.13 1.66
C TRP A 817 2.13 -28.53 1.57
N THR A 818 2.11 -29.08 0.35
CA THR A 818 2.85 -30.28 0.00
C THR A 818 3.71 -29.97 -1.22
N MET A 819 5.01 -30.19 -1.13
CA MET A 819 5.93 -30.15 -2.26
C MET A 819 6.02 -31.55 -2.87
N TYR A 820 5.86 -31.62 -4.17
CA TYR A 820 6.02 -32.83 -4.96
C TYR A 820 7.32 -32.69 -5.77
N GLY A 821 8.45 -32.99 -5.14
CA GLY A 821 9.78 -32.88 -5.75
C GLY A 821 10.11 -34.08 -6.66
N LEU A 822 11.35 -34.10 -7.12
CA LEU A 822 11.87 -35.11 -8.03
C LEU A 822 12.43 -36.28 -7.22
N GLY A 823 11.63 -37.33 -7.04
CA GLY A 823 11.95 -38.48 -6.21
C GLY A 823 11.79 -38.25 -4.70
N SER A 824 11.25 -37.10 -4.28
CA SER A 824 10.98 -36.82 -2.87
C SER A 824 9.75 -35.96 -2.70
N GLY A 825 9.10 -36.06 -1.54
CA GLY A 825 7.95 -35.25 -1.17
C GLY A 825 8.15 -34.59 0.18
N THR A 826 7.55 -33.42 0.40
CA THR A 826 7.49 -32.83 1.74
C THR A 826 6.14 -32.20 2.00
N LYS A 827 5.55 -32.52 3.14
CA LYS A 827 4.32 -31.90 3.62
C LYS A 827 4.63 -31.06 4.84
N LYS A 828 4.26 -29.76 4.79
CA LYS A 828 4.42 -28.80 5.89
C LYS A 828 3.06 -28.43 6.48
N ASP A 829 2.98 -28.40 7.81
CA ASP A 829 1.90 -27.75 8.57
C ASP A 829 2.53 -26.85 9.62
N CYS A 830 2.45 -25.54 9.41
CA CYS A 830 3.15 -24.54 10.20
C CYS A 830 2.19 -23.50 10.75
N TYR A 831 2.40 -23.12 12.01
CA TYR A 831 1.76 -21.96 12.63
C TYR A 831 2.78 -20.92 13.06
N ASN A 832 2.80 -19.78 12.37
CA ASN A 832 3.76 -18.67 12.55
C ASN A 832 3.30 -17.65 13.60
N TYR A 833 2.57 -18.06 14.64
CA TYR A 833 2.01 -17.18 15.69
C TYR A 833 1.37 -15.90 15.16
N THR A 834 0.59 -16.04 14.06
CA THR A 834 -0.05 -14.94 13.32
C THR A 834 -1.12 -14.22 14.14
N ARG A 835 -1.73 -14.88 15.12
CA ARG A 835 -2.68 -14.25 16.04
C ARG A 835 -1.95 -13.31 16.99
N ASN A 836 -2.22 -12.01 16.85
CA ASN A 836 -1.58 -10.98 17.66
C ASN A 836 -2.48 -9.79 17.90
N VAL A 837 -2.14 -9.02 18.92
CA VAL A 837 -2.68 -7.68 19.18
C VAL A 837 -1.52 -6.68 19.09
N SER A 838 -1.75 -5.54 18.48
CA SER A 838 -0.73 -4.50 18.38
C SER A 838 -1.31 -3.11 18.61
N LEU A 839 -0.47 -2.26 19.20
CA LEU A 839 -0.74 -0.84 19.47
C LEU A 839 0.35 -0.02 18.79
N GLN A 840 -0.06 1.00 18.05
CA GLN A 840 0.84 2.01 17.50
C GLN A 840 0.41 3.39 17.95
N VAL A 841 1.36 4.20 18.35
CA VAL A 841 1.18 5.62 18.68
C VAL A 841 2.10 6.43 17.79
N THR A 842 1.52 7.39 17.07
CA THR A 842 2.24 8.29 16.18
C THR A 842 2.09 9.72 16.67
N TYR A 843 3.19 10.46 16.75
CA TYR A 843 3.25 11.89 16.97
C TYR A 843 3.78 12.61 15.74
N ASN A 844 3.06 13.62 15.26
CA ASN A 844 3.44 14.42 14.11
C ASN A 844 3.51 15.91 14.50
N PHE A 845 4.67 16.51 14.35
CA PHE A 845 4.84 17.96 14.49
C PHE A 845 5.23 18.56 13.15
N ASN A 846 4.38 19.46 12.62
CA ASN A 846 4.67 20.26 11.43
C ASN A 846 5.12 19.45 10.20
N ALA A 847 4.42 18.34 9.91
CA ALA A 847 4.76 17.42 8.80
C ALA A 847 4.86 18.16 7.45
N LYS A 848 5.99 18.01 6.75
CA LYS A 848 6.33 18.69 5.50
C LYS A 848 6.78 17.70 4.43
N ARG A 849 6.67 18.11 3.15
CA ARG A 849 7.16 17.34 2.02
C ARG A 849 8.69 17.43 1.92
N SER A 850 9.36 16.28 1.65
CA SER A 850 10.78 16.24 1.31
C SER A 850 11.07 16.89 -0.05
N LYS A 851 12.18 17.58 -0.15
CA LYS A 851 12.74 18.14 -1.38
C LYS A 851 13.63 17.15 -2.12
N TYR A 852 14.08 16.08 -1.45
CA TYR A 852 14.97 15.10 -2.05
C TYR A 852 14.33 14.47 -3.31
N LYS A 853 15.08 14.44 -4.42
CA LYS A 853 14.61 14.00 -5.74
C LYS A 853 15.36 12.78 -6.29
N GLY A 854 16.42 12.33 -5.63
CA GLY A 854 17.22 11.18 -6.09
C GLY A 854 16.41 9.90 -6.17
N THR A 855 16.59 9.13 -7.24
CA THR A 855 15.94 7.83 -7.47
C THR A 855 16.88 6.66 -7.20
N GLY A 856 18.20 6.93 -7.05
CA GLY A 856 19.25 5.92 -7.00
C GLY A 856 19.52 5.26 -8.35
N ALA A 857 20.61 4.52 -8.42
CA ALA A 857 21.01 3.73 -9.58
C ALA A 857 21.28 2.28 -9.16
N GLY A 858 21.20 1.30 -10.08
CA GLY A 858 21.46 -0.12 -9.82
C GLY A 858 20.54 -0.74 -8.76
N ASN A 859 19.31 -0.25 -8.64
CA ASN A 859 18.43 -0.61 -7.54
C ASN A 859 18.00 -2.06 -7.57
N GLU A 860 17.81 -2.64 -8.76
CA GLU A 860 17.43 -4.06 -8.89
C GLU A 860 18.64 -4.95 -8.63
N GLU A 861 19.80 -4.55 -9.14
CA GLU A 861 21.06 -5.25 -8.86
C GLU A 861 21.32 -5.33 -7.34
N LYS A 862 21.11 -4.21 -6.64
CA LYS A 862 21.20 -4.19 -5.17
C LYS A 862 20.24 -5.16 -4.49
N SER A 863 19.05 -5.39 -5.03
CA SER A 863 18.07 -6.31 -4.45
C SER A 863 18.45 -7.78 -4.56
N ARG A 864 19.43 -8.12 -5.41
CA ARG A 864 19.98 -9.46 -5.61
C ARG A 864 21.09 -9.81 -4.61
N LEU A 865 21.67 -8.78 -3.94
CA LEU A 865 22.75 -8.90 -2.96
C LEU A 865 22.22 -9.24 -1.56
#